data_18b46bb1120b7732858e766895eb438c
#
_entry.id   18b46bb1120b7732858e766895eb438c
#
_cell.length_a   1.000
_cell.length_b   1.000
_cell.length_c   1.000
_cell.angle_alpha   90.00
_cell.angle_beta   90.00
_cell.angle_gamma   90.00
#
_symmetry.space_group_name_H-M   'P 1'
#
loop_
_entity.id
_entity.type
_entity.pdbx_description
1 polymer ?
#
loop_
_entity_poly.entity_id
_entity_poly.type
_entity_poly.pdbx_seq_one_letter_code
_entity_poly.pdbx_strand_id
1 'polypeptide(L)'
;MQSIPGDFLYKKGGAQININHRSADNKFRVTFSGGYTAQNNDLPAFDLTYDARALAPNAPALYDADGNLNWENGTWDNPLRNLNAKFESKTNDLVANTVVSYELLPQLVLKSSFGYTALSTTETRTSPSTIYNPAFNITSDKSAIYVNDTDRSSWIAEPQINWKKQLGSHSLDVLLGATFQQQTTEKLYQSGSGFSSNSLIYNLAAAKFPKILLDEITQYKYQAFFGRLNYSFDSRYILNLTARRDVSSRFGPGNQFAAFGAVGAAWLFYKESLFSALPWVSFGKVRASFGTTGNDQIGDYMFLDTYTTASANYNNTVGMQPTRLFNANFGWETNKKLEAALELGFLEDRIFTTAAWYRNRSSNQLVGVPLPGTTGFTSLQSNLAATVENSGWEFTLRTVNFNTPHFDWTTSVNLTFARNRLVAFPGLATSTYSQKYRIGAPLNILLLYNFKGVNPQTGVYEFEDLNKDGRITSPEDQQTIADLNPEFFGGLQNQLRYRNWKLDFLFQFVKQDNIKYAMGFAGQMTNQPLTAGSSWINAGDTASYQIYTTGVNSAAVQGDNLYNKSTGSITDASYVRLKNISVSYKVPLSLKSTQCTVSLQAQNLLTFTPYEGGDPEFTFTGYLPPLKVITAGLQLTF
;
A
#
# COMPACT_ATOMS: atom_id res chain seq x y z
N MET A 1 -16.47 13.98 -12.37
CA MET A 1 -15.38 14.06 -13.37
C MET A 1 -15.24 12.67 -13.97
N GLN A 2 -15.43 12.53 -15.25
CA GLN A 2 -15.36 11.24 -15.94
C GLN A 2 -13.92 11.05 -16.40
N SER A 3 -13.19 10.11 -15.83
CA SER A 3 -11.80 9.81 -16.18
C SER A 3 -11.68 8.71 -17.24
N ILE A 4 -12.80 8.06 -17.60
CA ILE A 4 -12.89 6.94 -18.53
C ILE A 4 -14.09 7.20 -19.44
N PRO A 5 -14.00 6.98 -20.77
CA PRO A 5 -15.18 7.09 -21.66
C PRO A 5 -16.23 6.05 -21.31
N GLY A 6 -17.52 6.39 -21.42
CA GLY A 6 -18.67 5.53 -21.11
C GLY A 6 -19.50 6.01 -19.91
N ASP A 7 -20.61 5.33 -19.64
CA ASP A 7 -21.54 5.66 -18.54
C ASP A 7 -21.13 4.96 -17.24
N PHE A 8 -19.98 5.34 -16.69
CA PHE A 8 -19.46 4.79 -15.45
C PHE A 8 -19.67 5.77 -14.31
N LEU A 9 -20.15 5.27 -13.16
CA LEU A 9 -20.60 6.12 -12.09
C LEU A 9 -20.26 5.53 -10.71
N TYR A 10 -19.65 6.34 -9.86
CA TYR A 10 -19.48 6.03 -8.45
C TYR A 10 -20.44 6.84 -7.60
N LYS A 11 -21.25 6.15 -6.77
CA LYS A 11 -22.16 6.74 -5.79
C LYS A 11 -21.81 6.26 -4.40
N LYS A 12 -21.77 7.18 -3.44
CA LYS A 12 -21.55 6.86 -2.03
C LYS A 12 -22.45 7.73 -1.15
N GLY A 13 -23.15 7.08 -0.23
CA GLY A 13 -23.90 7.75 0.85
C GLY A 13 -23.51 7.17 2.20
N GLY A 14 -23.55 7.98 3.24
CA GLY A 14 -23.24 7.50 4.58
C GLY A 14 -23.91 8.32 5.65
N ALA A 15 -24.15 7.71 6.80
CA ALA A 15 -24.64 8.34 8.02
C ALA A 15 -23.71 8.00 9.17
N GLN A 16 -23.45 8.96 10.05
CA GLN A 16 -22.62 8.80 11.23
C GLN A 16 -23.33 9.32 12.46
N ILE A 17 -23.27 8.57 13.56
CA ILE A 17 -23.86 8.93 14.85
C ILE A 17 -22.77 8.85 15.91
N ASN A 18 -22.66 9.90 16.74
CA ASN A 18 -21.77 9.93 17.90
C ASN A 18 -22.58 10.37 19.13
N ILE A 19 -22.57 9.54 20.18
CA ILE A 19 -23.27 9.80 21.42
C ILE A 19 -22.26 9.75 22.56
N ASN A 20 -22.23 10.79 23.38
CA ASN A 20 -21.41 10.85 24.59
C ASN A 20 -22.35 11.11 25.78
N HIS A 21 -22.31 10.21 26.74
CA HIS A 21 -23.02 10.36 27.99
C HIS A 21 -22.05 10.35 29.17
N ARG A 22 -22.31 11.18 30.15
CA ARG A 22 -21.60 11.25 31.41
C ARG A 22 -22.61 11.42 32.55
N SER A 23 -22.51 10.58 33.59
CA SER A 23 -23.35 10.70 34.77
C SER A 23 -23.08 12.00 35.54
N ALA A 24 -24.04 12.45 36.35
CA ALA A 24 -23.92 13.69 37.14
C ALA A 24 -22.73 13.64 38.12
N ASP A 25 -22.42 12.49 38.68
CA ASP A 25 -21.27 12.26 39.58
C ASP A 25 -19.95 12.04 38.82
N ASN A 26 -19.96 12.10 37.47
CA ASN A 26 -18.82 11.91 36.57
C ASN A 26 -18.16 10.52 36.60
N LYS A 27 -18.71 9.56 37.30
CA LYS A 27 -18.12 8.23 37.46
C LYS A 27 -18.41 7.32 36.26
N PHE A 28 -19.61 7.40 35.70
CA PHE A 28 -20.03 6.59 34.56
C PHE A 28 -19.95 7.40 33.27
N ARG A 29 -19.32 6.82 32.24
CA ARG A 29 -19.23 7.42 30.91
C ARG A 29 -19.48 6.37 29.85
N VAL A 30 -20.26 6.72 28.85
CA VAL A 30 -20.50 5.93 27.64
C VAL A 30 -20.22 6.81 26.42
N THR A 31 -19.43 6.30 25.52
CA THR A 31 -19.21 6.88 24.20
C THR A 31 -19.60 5.85 23.16
N PHE A 32 -20.58 6.18 22.35
CA PHE A 32 -20.97 5.37 21.19
C PHE A 32 -20.61 6.12 19.90
N SER A 33 -20.02 5.43 18.96
CA SER A 33 -19.84 5.89 17.58
C SER A 33 -20.32 4.82 16.62
N GLY A 34 -21.17 5.20 15.67
CA GLY A 34 -21.69 4.33 14.64
C GLY A 34 -21.64 5.00 13.28
N GLY A 35 -21.26 4.26 12.25
CA GLY A 35 -21.24 4.72 10.87
C GLY A 35 -21.77 3.64 9.95
N TYR A 36 -22.65 4.02 9.04
CA TYR A 36 -23.11 3.17 7.95
C TYR A 36 -22.81 3.83 6.63
N THR A 37 -22.24 3.07 5.70
CA THR A 37 -21.94 3.54 4.35
C THR A 37 -22.49 2.56 3.33
N ALA A 38 -23.19 3.08 2.31
CA ALA A 38 -23.60 2.34 1.13
C ALA A 38 -22.92 2.95 -0.10
N GLN A 39 -22.34 2.12 -0.93
CA GLN A 39 -21.66 2.56 -2.15
C GLN A 39 -21.99 1.65 -3.32
N ASN A 40 -22.10 2.25 -4.50
CA ASN A 40 -22.21 1.57 -5.77
C ASN A 40 -21.14 2.13 -6.71
N ASN A 41 -20.37 1.25 -7.34
CA ASN A 41 -19.26 1.60 -8.21
C ASN A 41 -19.40 0.83 -9.52
N ASP A 42 -19.62 1.56 -10.62
CA ASP A 42 -19.70 1.01 -11.96
C ASP A 42 -18.44 1.41 -12.72
N LEU A 43 -17.68 0.44 -13.19
CA LEU A 43 -16.41 0.60 -13.89
C LEU A 43 -16.36 -0.27 -15.15
N PRO A 44 -15.51 0.05 -16.15
CA PRO A 44 -15.15 -0.93 -17.15
C PRO A 44 -14.41 -2.10 -16.49
N ALA A 45 -14.61 -3.31 -17.01
CA ALA A 45 -13.93 -4.50 -16.48
C ALA A 45 -12.43 -4.52 -16.76
N PHE A 46 -11.94 -3.62 -17.63
CA PHE A 46 -10.53 -3.49 -18.04
C PHE A 46 -10.09 -2.03 -17.99
N ASP A 47 -8.85 -1.81 -17.54
CA ASP A 47 -8.23 -0.49 -17.59
C ASP A 47 -7.66 -0.23 -18.99
N LEU A 48 -8.01 0.91 -19.57
CA LEU A 48 -7.58 1.30 -20.92
C LEU A 48 -6.27 2.09 -20.93
N THR A 49 -5.63 2.32 -19.79
CA THR A 49 -4.43 3.17 -19.68
C THR A 49 -3.27 2.63 -20.51
N TYR A 50 -3.07 1.31 -20.49
CA TYR A 50 -2.05 0.68 -21.31
C TYR A 50 -2.35 0.87 -22.79
N ASP A 51 -3.56 0.54 -23.24
CA ASP A 51 -3.99 0.67 -24.64
C ASP A 51 -3.86 2.12 -25.13
N ALA A 52 -4.28 3.10 -24.31
CA ALA A 52 -4.18 4.53 -24.63
C ALA A 52 -2.73 5.01 -24.81
N ARG A 53 -1.78 4.38 -24.11
CA ARG A 53 -0.35 4.71 -24.23
C ARG A 53 0.35 3.95 -25.34
N ALA A 54 -0.04 2.69 -25.56
CA ALA A 54 0.62 1.78 -26.48
C ALA A 54 0.09 1.85 -27.91
N LEU A 55 -1.11 2.44 -28.12
CA LEU A 55 -1.74 2.49 -29.42
C LEU A 55 -0.83 3.19 -30.45
N ALA A 56 -0.52 2.49 -31.54
CA ALA A 56 0.35 3.02 -32.58
C ALA A 56 -0.21 4.33 -33.17
N PRO A 57 0.62 5.33 -33.50
CA PRO A 57 0.17 6.62 -34.05
C PRO A 57 -0.59 6.49 -35.38
N ASN A 58 -0.36 5.41 -36.15
CA ASN A 58 -1.02 5.08 -37.40
C ASN A 58 -2.13 4.02 -37.24
N ALA A 59 -2.61 3.78 -36.02
CA ALA A 59 -3.73 2.88 -35.79
C ALA A 59 -4.99 3.37 -36.52
N PRO A 60 -5.90 2.47 -36.92
CA PRO A 60 -7.18 2.85 -37.49
C PRO A 60 -7.99 3.78 -36.58
N ALA A 61 -8.91 4.55 -37.16
CA ALA A 61 -9.83 5.38 -36.37
C ALA A 61 -10.65 4.49 -35.42
N LEU A 62 -10.88 4.96 -34.18
CA LEU A 62 -11.61 4.19 -33.14
C LEU A 62 -13.09 3.94 -33.51
N TYR A 63 -13.69 4.83 -34.29
CA TYR A 63 -15.09 4.74 -34.76
C TYR A 63 -15.15 4.78 -36.27
N ASP A 64 -16.11 4.08 -36.83
CA ASP A 64 -16.48 4.17 -38.26
C ASP A 64 -17.33 5.41 -38.52
N ALA A 65 -17.73 5.60 -39.80
CA ALA A 65 -18.54 6.75 -40.22
C ALA A 65 -19.96 6.77 -39.60
N ASP A 66 -20.47 5.62 -39.20
CA ASP A 66 -21.78 5.45 -38.56
C ASP A 66 -21.70 5.57 -37.01
N GLY A 67 -20.51 5.77 -36.43
CA GLY A 67 -20.29 5.91 -35.00
C GLY A 67 -20.17 4.58 -34.25
N ASN A 68 -20.06 3.45 -34.94
CA ASN A 68 -19.78 2.15 -34.32
C ASN A 68 -18.28 1.95 -34.14
N LEU A 69 -17.89 0.97 -33.32
CA LEU A 69 -16.49 0.59 -33.20
C LEU A 69 -15.93 0.13 -34.54
N ASN A 70 -14.85 0.78 -34.98
CA ASN A 70 -14.17 0.37 -36.21
C ASN A 70 -13.31 -0.88 -35.95
N TRP A 71 -13.46 -1.90 -36.79
CA TRP A 71 -12.72 -3.15 -36.71
C TRP A 71 -11.80 -3.37 -37.93
N GLU A 72 -11.67 -2.34 -38.77
CA GLU A 72 -10.86 -2.35 -39.99
C GLU A 72 -11.10 -3.64 -40.85
N ASN A 73 -12.37 -3.92 -41.12
CA ASN A 73 -12.82 -5.14 -41.80
C ASN A 73 -12.38 -6.45 -41.11
N GLY A 74 -12.27 -6.42 -39.80
CA GLY A 74 -11.88 -7.58 -38.97
C GLY A 74 -10.39 -7.79 -38.80
N THR A 75 -9.55 -6.91 -39.33
CA THR A 75 -8.09 -7.04 -39.27
C THR A 75 -7.47 -6.41 -38.01
N TRP A 76 -8.26 -5.62 -37.25
CA TRP A 76 -7.80 -4.88 -36.08
C TRP A 76 -8.74 -5.04 -34.90
N ASP A 77 -8.17 -5.22 -33.72
CA ASP A 77 -8.86 -5.29 -32.44
C ASP A 77 -8.98 -3.90 -31.82
N ASN A 78 -10.17 -3.32 -31.88
CA ASN A 78 -10.44 -2.00 -31.32
C ASN A 78 -10.31 -2.01 -29.78
N PRO A 79 -9.44 -1.20 -29.14
CA PRO A 79 -9.25 -1.20 -27.70
C PRO A 79 -10.51 -0.78 -26.92
N LEU A 80 -11.38 0.06 -27.51
CA LEU A 80 -12.61 0.50 -26.86
C LEU A 80 -13.66 -0.62 -26.69
N ARG A 81 -13.49 -1.78 -27.36
CA ARG A 81 -14.32 -2.98 -27.16
C ARG A 81 -14.43 -3.38 -25.69
N ASN A 82 -13.37 -3.13 -24.90
CA ASN A 82 -13.30 -3.44 -23.50
C ASN A 82 -14.30 -2.63 -22.64
N LEU A 83 -14.83 -1.51 -23.14
CA LEU A 83 -15.89 -0.74 -22.48
C LEU A 83 -17.25 -1.47 -22.46
N ASN A 84 -17.44 -2.47 -23.33
CA ASN A 84 -18.63 -3.32 -23.32
C ASN A 84 -18.63 -4.33 -22.15
N ALA A 85 -17.48 -4.63 -21.57
CA ALA A 85 -17.34 -5.44 -20.36
C ALA A 85 -17.43 -4.53 -19.15
N LYS A 86 -18.33 -4.85 -18.20
CA LYS A 86 -18.60 -4.03 -17.03
C LYS A 86 -18.19 -4.74 -15.74
N PHE A 87 -17.78 -3.94 -14.79
CA PHE A 87 -17.56 -4.33 -13.40
C PHE A 87 -18.43 -3.45 -12.49
N GLU A 88 -19.32 -4.06 -11.75
CA GLU A 88 -20.20 -3.41 -10.80
C GLU A 88 -19.86 -3.92 -9.38
N SER A 89 -19.73 -3.02 -8.42
CA SER A 89 -19.53 -3.38 -7.01
C SER A 89 -20.50 -2.61 -6.13
N LYS A 90 -21.31 -3.36 -5.35
CA LYS A 90 -22.23 -2.81 -4.34
C LYS A 90 -21.72 -3.20 -2.96
N THR A 91 -21.40 -2.21 -2.14
CA THR A 91 -20.86 -2.45 -0.80
C THR A 91 -21.68 -1.71 0.26
N ASN A 92 -22.04 -2.45 1.30
CA ASN A 92 -22.62 -1.92 2.52
C ASN A 92 -21.64 -2.16 3.66
N ASP A 93 -21.33 -1.13 4.43
CA ASP A 93 -20.37 -1.19 5.52
C ASP A 93 -20.95 -0.55 6.77
N LEU A 94 -21.05 -1.33 7.85
CA LEU A 94 -21.45 -0.91 9.18
C LEU A 94 -20.27 -1.01 10.13
N VAL A 95 -19.94 0.07 10.80
CA VAL A 95 -18.94 0.11 11.87
C VAL A 95 -19.58 0.72 13.11
N ALA A 96 -19.55 0.00 14.22
CA ALA A 96 -20.05 0.48 15.50
C ALA A 96 -19.04 0.24 16.61
N ASN A 97 -18.87 1.20 17.49
CA ASN A 97 -18.01 1.09 18.67
C ASN A 97 -18.67 1.73 19.88
N THR A 98 -18.60 1.04 21.01
CA THR A 98 -19.08 1.52 22.30
C THR A 98 -17.96 1.41 23.31
N VAL A 99 -17.63 2.52 23.95
CA VAL A 99 -16.69 2.55 25.07
C VAL A 99 -17.47 2.86 26.34
N VAL A 100 -17.43 1.95 27.30
CA VAL A 100 -18.04 2.11 28.63
C VAL A 100 -16.90 2.25 29.64
N SER A 101 -16.98 3.23 30.53
CA SER A 101 -16.03 3.37 31.64
C SER A 101 -16.73 3.75 32.93
N TYR A 102 -16.24 3.21 34.03
CA TYR A 102 -16.73 3.45 35.37
C TYR A 102 -15.58 3.67 36.34
N GLU A 103 -15.59 4.77 37.06
CA GLU A 103 -14.63 5.06 38.13
C GLU A 103 -15.12 4.36 39.41
N LEU A 104 -14.56 3.16 39.67
CA LEU A 104 -14.95 2.31 40.80
C LEU A 104 -14.50 2.94 42.13
N LEU A 105 -13.26 3.43 42.17
CA LEU A 105 -12.65 4.16 43.27
C LEU A 105 -11.88 5.35 42.71
N PRO A 106 -11.62 6.41 43.48
CA PRO A 106 -10.74 7.47 43.03
C PRO A 106 -9.44 6.91 42.46
N GLN A 107 -9.15 7.23 41.19
CA GLN A 107 -7.95 6.77 40.47
C GLN A 107 -8.02 5.31 39.94
N LEU A 108 -9.10 4.55 40.18
CA LEU A 108 -9.31 3.21 39.64
C LEU A 108 -10.48 3.20 38.66
N VAL A 109 -10.17 3.04 37.37
CA VAL A 109 -11.17 3.06 36.29
C VAL A 109 -11.27 1.69 35.65
N LEU A 110 -12.48 1.14 35.62
CA LEU A 110 -12.86 0.01 34.77
C LEU A 110 -13.31 0.58 33.42
N LYS A 111 -12.80 0.03 32.33
CA LYS A 111 -13.14 0.44 30.98
C LYS A 111 -13.30 -0.78 30.10
N SER A 112 -14.29 -0.78 29.20
CA SER A 112 -14.38 -1.77 28.14
C SER A 112 -14.75 -1.10 26.83
N SER A 113 -14.09 -1.51 25.76
CA SER A 113 -14.44 -1.16 24.39
C SER A 113 -15.08 -2.36 23.71
N PHE A 114 -16.20 -2.14 23.00
CA PHE A 114 -16.91 -3.14 22.21
C PHE A 114 -17.06 -2.61 20.79
N GLY A 115 -16.44 -3.28 19.84
CA GLY A 115 -16.53 -2.97 18.42
C GLY A 115 -17.30 -4.05 17.67
N TYR A 116 -18.06 -3.62 16.66
CA TYR A 116 -18.71 -4.52 15.70
C TYR A 116 -18.59 -3.92 14.30
N THR A 117 -18.20 -4.75 13.33
CA THR A 117 -18.18 -4.38 11.91
C THR A 117 -18.90 -5.42 11.10
N ALA A 118 -19.65 -4.98 10.08
CA ALA A 118 -20.28 -5.83 9.10
C ALA A 118 -20.13 -5.22 7.71
N LEU A 119 -19.49 -5.96 6.82
CA LEU A 119 -19.26 -5.59 5.43
C LEU A 119 -19.96 -6.63 4.55
N SER A 120 -20.83 -6.16 3.65
CA SER A 120 -21.45 -6.98 2.60
C SER A 120 -21.10 -6.36 1.25
N THR A 121 -20.52 -7.16 0.36
CA THR A 121 -20.12 -6.73 -0.97
C THR A 121 -20.57 -7.73 -2.01
N THR A 122 -21.28 -7.25 -3.03
CA THR A 122 -21.59 -8.02 -4.26
C THR A 122 -20.82 -7.37 -5.41
N GLU A 123 -19.98 -8.15 -6.07
CA GLU A 123 -19.23 -7.75 -7.26
C GLU A 123 -19.71 -8.56 -8.46
N THR A 124 -20.03 -7.87 -9.55
CA THR A 124 -20.47 -8.48 -10.82
C THR A 124 -19.55 -8.05 -11.94
N ARG A 125 -18.97 -9.01 -12.64
CA ARG A 125 -18.17 -8.76 -13.84
C ARG A 125 -18.82 -9.44 -15.03
N THR A 126 -19.05 -8.70 -16.11
CA THR A 126 -19.59 -9.23 -17.36
C THR A 126 -18.53 -9.28 -18.46
N SER A 127 -18.65 -10.27 -19.33
CA SER A 127 -17.83 -10.45 -20.52
C SER A 127 -18.76 -10.81 -21.69
N PRO A 128 -19.46 -9.82 -22.30
CA PRO A 128 -20.39 -10.06 -23.41
C PRO A 128 -19.64 -10.39 -24.70
N SER A 129 -20.32 -11.09 -25.63
CA SER A 129 -19.72 -11.43 -26.92
C SER A 129 -19.32 -10.21 -27.77
N THR A 130 -19.86 -9.03 -27.46
CA THR A 130 -19.54 -7.76 -28.14
C THR A 130 -18.13 -7.22 -27.85
N ILE A 131 -17.36 -7.86 -26.94
CA ILE A 131 -15.94 -7.54 -26.76
C ILE A 131 -15.04 -8.21 -27.81
N TYR A 132 -15.56 -9.14 -28.58
CA TYR A 132 -14.81 -9.84 -29.63
C TYR A 132 -14.98 -9.18 -30.98
N ASN A 133 -13.96 -9.30 -31.82
CA ASN A 133 -14.01 -8.85 -33.20
C ASN A 133 -15.14 -9.59 -33.96
N PRO A 134 -16.05 -8.89 -34.61
CA PRO A 134 -17.16 -9.50 -35.34
C PRO A 134 -16.74 -10.51 -36.40
N ALA A 135 -15.55 -10.38 -36.98
CA ALA A 135 -15.01 -11.33 -37.96
C ALA A 135 -14.88 -12.77 -37.40
N PHE A 136 -14.78 -12.93 -36.07
CA PHE A 136 -14.73 -14.25 -35.44
C PHE A 136 -16.11 -14.90 -35.25
N ASN A 137 -17.19 -14.20 -35.58
CA ASN A 137 -18.59 -14.69 -35.45
C ASN A 137 -18.91 -15.25 -34.05
N ILE A 138 -18.33 -14.63 -32.99
CA ILE A 138 -18.58 -15.02 -31.62
C ILE A 138 -19.97 -14.53 -31.19
N THR A 139 -20.83 -15.48 -30.81
CA THR A 139 -22.21 -15.18 -30.39
C THR A 139 -22.36 -15.16 -28.87
N SER A 140 -23.53 -14.82 -28.33
CA SER A 140 -23.82 -14.72 -26.92
C SER A 140 -23.64 -16.04 -26.14
N ASP A 141 -23.49 -17.18 -26.81
CA ASP A 141 -23.14 -18.46 -26.22
C ASP A 141 -21.74 -18.46 -25.57
N LYS A 142 -20.86 -17.53 -25.95
CA LYS A 142 -19.54 -17.29 -25.33
C LYS A 142 -19.55 -16.18 -24.28
N SER A 143 -20.66 -15.49 -24.12
CA SER A 143 -20.80 -14.47 -23.07
C SER A 143 -20.77 -15.11 -21.69
N ALA A 144 -20.17 -14.41 -20.74
CA ALA A 144 -20.00 -14.90 -19.36
C ALA A 144 -20.28 -13.80 -18.32
N ILE A 145 -20.77 -14.21 -17.18
CA ILE A 145 -20.89 -13.41 -15.97
C ILE A 145 -20.15 -14.08 -14.82
N TYR A 146 -19.56 -13.26 -13.97
CA TYR A 146 -18.95 -13.66 -12.69
C TYR A 146 -19.59 -12.84 -11.58
N VAL A 147 -20.06 -13.51 -10.53
CA VAL A 147 -20.66 -12.88 -9.34
C VAL A 147 -19.91 -13.33 -8.11
N ASN A 148 -19.43 -12.41 -7.32
CA ASN A 148 -18.73 -12.65 -6.07
C ASN A 148 -19.48 -11.95 -4.93
N ASP A 149 -20.10 -12.73 -4.06
CA ASP A 149 -20.72 -12.26 -2.84
C ASP A 149 -19.78 -12.50 -1.68
N THR A 150 -19.48 -11.47 -0.91
CA THR A 150 -18.61 -11.53 0.26
C THR A 150 -19.27 -10.83 1.44
N ASP A 151 -19.56 -11.59 2.49
CA ASP A 151 -20.05 -11.10 3.77
C ASP A 151 -18.97 -11.29 4.84
N ARG A 152 -18.60 -10.21 5.52
CA ARG A 152 -17.64 -10.25 6.61
C ARG A 152 -18.20 -9.56 7.85
N SER A 153 -18.22 -10.27 8.95
CA SER A 153 -18.57 -9.74 10.25
C SER A 153 -17.41 -9.91 11.24
N SER A 154 -17.22 -8.93 12.10
CA SER A 154 -16.22 -8.99 13.16
C SER A 154 -16.71 -8.30 14.41
N TRP A 155 -16.40 -8.89 15.57
CA TRP A 155 -16.58 -8.23 16.85
C TRP A 155 -15.25 -8.23 17.64
N ILE A 156 -15.08 -7.22 18.49
CA ILE A 156 -13.95 -7.09 19.39
C ILE A 156 -14.44 -6.59 20.76
N ALA A 157 -13.90 -7.15 21.83
CA ALA A 157 -14.14 -6.71 23.21
C ALA A 157 -12.79 -6.54 23.93
N GLU A 158 -12.60 -5.39 24.58
CA GLU A 158 -11.35 -5.04 25.26
C GLU A 158 -11.63 -4.51 26.69
N PRO A 159 -11.86 -5.40 27.67
CA PRO A 159 -11.93 -5.01 29.07
C PRO A 159 -10.54 -4.60 29.59
N GLN A 160 -10.53 -3.52 30.39
CA GLN A 160 -9.32 -2.93 30.94
C GLN A 160 -9.58 -2.42 32.35
N ILE A 161 -8.55 -2.50 33.20
CA ILE A 161 -8.48 -1.87 34.52
C ILE A 161 -7.29 -0.90 34.49
N ASN A 162 -7.53 0.35 34.79
CA ASN A 162 -6.49 1.37 34.88
C ASN A 162 -6.47 1.96 36.28
N TRP A 163 -5.31 1.89 36.93
CA TRP A 163 -5.07 2.46 38.24
C TRP A 163 -3.96 3.48 38.18
N LYS A 164 -4.25 4.70 38.67
CA LYS A 164 -3.29 5.82 38.74
C LYS A 164 -3.08 6.22 40.18
N LYS A 165 -1.83 6.42 40.58
CA LYS A 165 -1.48 6.85 41.92
C LYS A 165 -0.38 7.89 41.88
N GLN A 166 -0.63 9.01 42.57
CA GLN A 166 0.37 10.03 42.82
C GLN A 166 0.81 9.94 44.28
N LEU A 167 2.12 9.81 44.53
CA LEU A 167 2.75 9.71 45.86
C LEU A 167 3.91 10.72 45.93
N GLY A 168 3.59 11.96 46.26
CA GLY A 168 4.57 13.05 46.22
C GLY A 168 5.13 13.23 44.80
N SER A 169 6.43 13.11 44.63
CA SER A 169 7.11 13.20 43.33
C SER A 169 6.97 11.94 42.45
N HIS A 170 6.38 10.86 42.97
CA HIS A 170 6.20 9.60 42.25
C HIS A 170 4.81 9.50 41.63
N SER A 171 4.73 9.23 40.34
CA SER A 171 3.48 8.94 39.61
C SER A 171 3.53 7.53 39.06
N LEU A 172 2.50 6.75 39.34
CA LEU A 172 2.34 5.38 38.86
C LEU A 172 1.04 5.25 38.09
N ASP A 173 1.09 4.67 36.86
CA ASP A 173 -0.06 4.33 36.06
C ASP A 173 0.06 2.86 35.64
N VAL A 174 -0.86 2.03 36.14
CA VAL A 174 -0.90 0.59 35.87
C VAL A 174 -2.15 0.30 35.08
N LEU A 175 -1.97 -0.37 33.94
CA LEU A 175 -3.06 -0.83 33.11
C LEU A 175 -2.95 -2.35 32.92
N LEU A 176 -4.05 -3.06 33.17
CA LEU A 176 -4.21 -4.46 32.83
C LEU A 176 -5.42 -4.60 31.90
N GLY A 177 -5.31 -5.46 30.93
CA GLY A 177 -6.40 -5.64 29.97
C GLY A 177 -6.34 -6.96 29.22
N ALA A 178 -7.44 -7.23 28.53
CA ALA A 178 -7.55 -8.35 27.61
C ALA A 178 -8.19 -7.88 26.30
N THR A 179 -7.91 -8.60 25.21
CA THR A 179 -8.58 -8.45 23.92
C THR A 179 -9.18 -9.77 23.52
N PHE A 180 -10.44 -9.76 23.08
CA PHE A 180 -11.13 -10.90 22.46
C PHE A 180 -11.67 -10.42 21.12
N GLN A 181 -11.35 -11.12 20.05
CA GLN A 181 -11.81 -10.79 18.70
C GLN A 181 -12.17 -12.04 17.94
N GLN A 182 -13.23 -11.93 17.14
CA GLN A 182 -13.59 -12.93 16.15
C GLN A 182 -14.02 -12.24 14.87
N GLN A 183 -13.59 -12.78 13.74
CA GLN A 183 -14.03 -12.39 12.40
C GLN A 183 -14.51 -13.64 11.67
N THR A 184 -15.64 -13.52 10.98
CA THR A 184 -16.15 -14.53 10.05
C THR A 184 -16.26 -13.88 8.68
N THR A 185 -15.78 -14.57 7.65
CA THR A 185 -15.94 -14.16 6.26
C THR A 185 -16.58 -15.32 5.50
N GLU A 186 -17.69 -15.04 4.83
CA GLU A 186 -18.38 -15.95 3.94
C GLU A 186 -18.21 -15.44 2.52
N LYS A 187 -17.85 -16.31 1.59
CA LYS A 187 -17.59 -15.94 0.21
C LYS A 187 -18.18 -16.96 -0.74
N LEU A 188 -19.05 -16.49 -1.62
CA LEU A 188 -19.65 -17.29 -2.70
C LEU A 188 -19.25 -16.65 -4.04
N TYR A 189 -18.46 -17.38 -4.84
CA TYR A 189 -18.05 -16.94 -6.17
C TYR A 189 -18.63 -17.88 -7.22
N GLN A 190 -19.40 -17.31 -8.13
CA GLN A 190 -20.18 -18.02 -9.14
C GLN A 190 -19.87 -17.48 -10.52
N SER A 191 -20.09 -18.31 -11.54
CA SER A 191 -20.04 -17.87 -12.93
C SER A 191 -21.19 -18.51 -13.72
N GLY A 192 -21.57 -17.85 -14.80
CA GLY A 192 -22.49 -18.38 -15.78
C GLY A 192 -22.02 -18.07 -17.19
N SER A 193 -22.21 -19.00 -18.11
CA SER A 193 -21.91 -18.82 -19.53
C SER A 193 -22.92 -19.55 -20.41
N GLY A 194 -22.90 -19.29 -21.72
CA GLY A 194 -23.80 -19.92 -22.66
C GLY A 194 -25.18 -19.25 -22.70
N PHE A 195 -25.23 -17.93 -22.83
CA PHE A 195 -26.47 -17.16 -22.89
C PHE A 195 -27.07 -17.16 -24.31
N SER A 196 -28.39 -17.24 -24.39
CA SER A 196 -29.10 -17.11 -25.68
C SER A 196 -29.11 -15.68 -26.24
N SER A 197 -28.88 -14.67 -25.38
CA SER A 197 -28.76 -13.25 -25.72
C SER A 197 -27.91 -12.52 -24.69
N ASN A 198 -27.13 -11.50 -25.12
CA ASN A 198 -26.38 -10.60 -24.20
C ASN A 198 -27.31 -9.82 -23.26
N SER A 199 -28.57 -9.60 -23.61
CA SER A 199 -29.54 -8.95 -22.72
C SER A 199 -29.86 -9.75 -21.47
N LEU A 200 -29.59 -11.06 -21.46
CA LEU A 200 -29.81 -11.95 -20.34
C LEU A 200 -28.56 -12.16 -19.46
N ILE A 201 -27.44 -11.51 -19.78
CA ILE A 201 -26.13 -11.77 -19.13
C ILE A 201 -26.16 -11.56 -17.60
N TYR A 202 -26.98 -10.62 -17.12
CA TYR A 202 -27.14 -10.37 -15.68
C TYR A 202 -28.04 -11.38 -14.94
N ASN A 203 -28.71 -12.26 -15.66
CA ASN A 203 -29.53 -13.30 -15.06
C ASN A 203 -28.77 -14.64 -15.07
N LEU A 204 -28.12 -14.97 -13.94
CA LEU A 204 -27.34 -16.19 -13.80
C LEU A 204 -28.18 -17.47 -14.09
N ALA A 205 -29.49 -17.46 -13.79
CA ALA A 205 -30.38 -18.57 -14.08
C ALA A 205 -30.64 -18.79 -15.58
N ALA A 206 -30.38 -17.78 -16.43
CA ALA A 206 -30.47 -17.90 -17.88
C ALA A 206 -29.19 -18.47 -18.54
N ALA A 207 -28.14 -18.70 -17.74
CA ALA A 207 -26.90 -19.30 -18.22
C ALA A 207 -27.09 -20.81 -18.47
N LYS A 208 -26.64 -21.30 -19.63
CA LYS A 208 -26.63 -22.74 -19.92
C LYS A 208 -25.65 -23.52 -19.02
N PHE A 209 -24.57 -22.86 -18.60
CA PHE A 209 -23.50 -23.45 -17.78
C PHE A 209 -23.27 -22.59 -16.53
N PRO A 210 -24.17 -22.63 -15.53
CA PRO A 210 -23.91 -22.05 -14.23
C PRO A 210 -22.88 -22.89 -13.48
N LYS A 211 -21.96 -22.24 -12.73
CA LYS A 211 -20.90 -22.93 -11.98
C LYS A 211 -20.60 -22.18 -10.68
N ILE A 212 -20.51 -22.90 -9.58
CA ILE A 212 -19.92 -22.42 -8.34
C ILE A 212 -18.41 -22.59 -8.47
N LEU A 213 -17.68 -21.48 -8.31
CA LEU A 213 -16.20 -21.42 -8.41
C LEU A 213 -15.55 -21.52 -7.03
N LEU A 214 -16.19 -20.92 -6.02
CA LEU A 214 -15.75 -20.94 -4.62
C LEU A 214 -16.98 -20.81 -3.72
N ASP A 215 -17.04 -21.63 -2.68
CA ASP A 215 -17.96 -21.51 -1.55
C ASP A 215 -17.12 -21.74 -0.30
N GLU A 216 -16.85 -20.67 0.46
CA GLU A 216 -15.87 -20.67 1.53
C GLU A 216 -16.37 -19.89 2.74
N ILE A 217 -16.17 -20.49 3.92
CA ILE A 217 -16.36 -19.82 5.21
C ILE A 217 -15.03 -19.84 5.94
N THR A 218 -14.50 -18.67 6.27
CA THR A 218 -13.29 -18.54 7.06
C THR A 218 -13.57 -17.87 8.39
N GLN A 219 -12.88 -18.32 9.44
CA GLN A 219 -13.05 -17.80 10.79
C GLN A 219 -11.69 -17.53 11.42
N TYR A 220 -11.51 -16.29 11.84
CA TYR A 220 -10.34 -15.83 12.61
C TYR A 220 -10.75 -15.56 14.05
N LYS A 221 -9.98 -16.09 15.01
CA LYS A 221 -10.13 -15.84 16.45
C LYS A 221 -8.81 -15.37 17.03
N TYR A 222 -8.89 -14.32 17.82
CA TYR A 222 -7.73 -13.73 18.47
C TYR A 222 -8.05 -13.39 19.92
N GLN A 223 -7.08 -13.65 20.79
CA GLN A 223 -7.15 -13.34 22.20
C GLN A 223 -5.79 -12.82 22.68
N ALA A 224 -5.81 -11.83 23.57
CA ALA A 224 -4.60 -11.34 24.20
C ALA A 224 -4.84 -10.93 25.66
N PHE A 225 -3.80 -11.06 26.47
CA PHE A 225 -3.71 -10.48 27.80
C PHE A 225 -2.51 -9.57 27.84
N PHE A 226 -2.68 -8.36 28.37
CA PHE A 226 -1.60 -7.37 28.40
C PHE A 226 -1.60 -6.54 29.66
N GLY A 227 -0.40 -6.03 30.00
CA GLY A 227 -0.20 -5.10 31.08
C GLY A 227 0.80 -4.02 30.72
N ARG A 228 0.60 -2.84 31.27
CA ARG A 228 1.51 -1.70 31.17
C ARG A 228 1.72 -1.08 32.54
N LEU A 229 2.97 -0.81 32.86
CA LEU A 229 3.39 -0.01 34.00
C LEU A 229 4.08 1.25 33.47
N ASN A 230 3.56 2.42 33.77
CA ASN A 230 4.22 3.68 33.53
C ASN A 230 4.57 4.31 34.90
N TYR A 231 5.83 4.55 35.13
CA TYR A 231 6.35 5.20 36.34
C TYR A 231 7.04 6.50 35.95
N SER A 232 6.71 7.57 36.68
CA SER A 232 7.36 8.86 36.53
C SER A 232 7.82 9.38 37.87
N PHE A 233 9.11 9.77 37.95
CA PHE A 233 9.68 10.42 39.09
C PHE A 233 9.92 11.89 38.80
N ASP A 234 9.40 12.76 39.66
CA ASP A 234 9.51 14.21 39.60
C ASP A 234 9.08 14.80 38.21
N SER A 235 8.24 14.06 37.48
CA SER A 235 7.87 14.40 36.09
C SER A 235 9.08 14.65 35.18
N ARG A 236 10.24 14.10 35.50
CA ARG A 236 11.49 14.20 34.75
C ARG A 236 11.98 12.86 34.22
N TYR A 237 11.93 11.83 35.05
CA TYR A 237 12.39 10.48 34.71
C TYR A 237 11.17 9.59 34.49
N ILE A 238 11.04 9.00 33.33
CA ILE A 238 9.89 8.20 32.98
C ILE A 238 10.37 6.81 32.58
N LEU A 239 9.75 5.76 33.15
CA LEU A 239 9.96 4.37 32.79
C LEU A 239 8.63 3.78 32.36
N ASN A 240 8.60 3.12 31.21
CA ASN A 240 7.44 2.41 30.69
C ASN A 240 7.80 0.94 30.49
N LEU A 241 7.03 0.02 31.08
CA LEU A 241 7.15 -1.42 30.90
C LEU A 241 5.84 -1.95 30.33
N THR A 242 5.92 -2.75 29.29
CA THR A 242 4.76 -3.43 28.71
C THR A 242 5.04 -4.91 28.54
N ALA A 243 4.02 -5.74 28.79
CA ALA A 243 4.05 -7.16 28.51
C ALA A 243 2.73 -7.57 27.89
N ARG A 244 2.76 -8.51 26.93
CA ARG A 244 1.57 -9.01 26.24
C ARG A 244 1.77 -10.47 25.88
N ARG A 245 0.71 -11.27 26.03
CA ARG A 245 0.62 -12.63 25.55
C ARG A 245 -0.56 -12.75 24.61
N ASP A 246 -0.28 -13.13 23.38
CA ASP A 246 -1.21 -13.20 22.27
C ASP A 246 -1.50 -14.65 21.88
N VAL A 247 -2.70 -14.91 21.39
CA VAL A 247 -3.15 -16.19 20.85
C VAL A 247 -3.87 -15.94 19.54
N SER A 248 -3.47 -16.63 18.47
CA SER A 248 -4.07 -16.50 17.14
C SER A 248 -4.45 -17.86 16.58
N SER A 249 -5.65 -17.97 16.01
CA SER A 249 -6.14 -19.17 15.33
C SER A 249 -5.47 -19.44 13.98
N ARG A 250 -4.64 -18.50 13.49
CA ARG A 250 -3.90 -18.63 12.23
C ARG A 250 -2.74 -19.60 12.29
N PHE A 251 -2.33 -19.96 13.52
CA PHE A 251 -1.23 -20.90 13.77
C PHE A 251 -1.75 -22.23 14.32
N GLY A 252 -1.01 -23.30 14.02
CA GLY A 252 -1.37 -24.65 14.44
C GLY A 252 -1.24 -24.88 15.94
N PRO A 253 -1.75 -26.02 16.43
CA PRO A 253 -1.65 -26.40 17.84
C PRO A 253 -0.19 -26.34 18.33
N GLY A 254 0.03 -25.70 19.48
CA GLY A 254 1.35 -25.49 20.06
C GLY A 254 2.05 -24.20 19.65
N ASN A 255 1.73 -23.62 18.50
CA ASN A 255 2.34 -22.38 17.99
C ASN A 255 1.40 -21.16 18.02
N GLN A 256 0.19 -21.32 18.57
CA GLN A 256 -0.82 -20.26 18.63
C GLN A 256 -0.42 -19.11 19.57
N PHE A 257 0.42 -19.39 20.56
CA PHE A 257 0.80 -18.44 21.61
C PHE A 257 2.11 -17.71 21.27
N ALA A 258 2.13 -16.40 21.55
CA ALA A 258 3.34 -15.60 21.55
C ALA A 258 3.37 -14.65 22.75
N ALA A 259 4.55 -14.36 23.24
CA ALA A 259 4.76 -13.40 24.34
C ALA A 259 5.68 -12.27 23.84
N PHE A 260 5.27 -11.03 24.11
CA PHE A 260 5.97 -9.83 23.69
C PHE A 260 6.12 -8.88 24.86
N GLY A 261 7.15 -8.05 24.83
CA GLY A 261 7.35 -7.05 25.85
C GLY A 261 8.22 -5.91 25.35
N ALA A 262 8.11 -4.78 26.05
CA ALA A 262 8.92 -3.63 25.76
C ALA A 262 9.27 -2.87 27.04
N VAL A 263 10.45 -2.25 27.03
CA VAL A 263 10.92 -1.28 28.02
C VAL A 263 11.26 0.02 27.30
N GLY A 264 10.79 1.13 27.86
CA GLY A 264 11.11 2.48 27.38
C GLY A 264 11.47 3.38 28.54
N ALA A 265 12.48 4.22 28.36
CA ALA A 265 12.87 5.23 29.33
C ALA A 265 12.92 6.60 28.65
N ALA A 266 12.58 7.65 29.41
CA ALA A 266 12.73 9.02 28.96
C ALA A 266 13.22 9.91 30.11
N TRP A 267 14.06 10.87 29.74
CA TRP A 267 14.58 11.91 30.63
C TRP A 267 14.28 13.28 30.04
N LEU A 268 13.50 14.05 30.80
CA LEU A 268 13.19 15.44 30.50
C LEU A 268 14.24 16.36 31.12
N PHE A 269 15.42 16.39 30.51
CA PHE A 269 16.60 17.04 31.06
C PHE A 269 16.49 18.57 31.15
N TYR A 270 15.62 19.20 30.34
CA TYR A 270 15.39 20.64 30.43
C TYR A 270 14.87 21.10 31.82
N LYS A 271 14.33 20.18 32.63
CA LYS A 271 13.85 20.45 33.97
C LYS A 271 14.96 20.41 35.03
N GLU A 272 16.17 20.06 34.62
CA GLU A 272 17.32 20.07 35.55
C GLU A 272 17.81 21.50 35.78
N SER A 273 18.35 21.75 36.98
CA SER A 273 18.85 23.08 37.36
C SER A 273 19.92 23.65 36.42
N LEU A 274 20.72 22.78 35.81
CA LEU A 274 21.73 23.17 34.82
C LEU A 274 21.13 23.90 33.62
N PHE A 275 19.93 23.52 33.18
CA PHE A 275 19.27 24.11 32.01
C PHE A 275 18.48 25.37 32.34
N SER A 276 18.22 25.66 33.63
CA SER A 276 17.60 26.92 34.07
C SER A 276 18.44 28.14 33.74
N ALA A 277 19.76 27.96 33.55
CA ALA A 277 20.69 29.01 33.11
C ALA A 277 20.67 29.25 31.58
N LEU A 278 19.91 28.44 30.80
CA LEU A 278 19.80 28.50 29.35
C LEU A 278 18.36 28.86 28.93
N PRO A 279 17.92 30.11 29.09
CA PRO A 279 16.51 30.49 28.86
C PRO A 279 16.03 30.31 27.42
N TRP A 280 16.95 30.16 26.47
CA TRP A 280 16.66 29.86 25.09
C TRP A 280 16.31 28.40 24.80
N VAL A 281 16.56 27.45 25.76
CA VAL A 281 16.13 26.06 25.70
C VAL A 281 14.81 25.92 26.43
N SER A 282 13.70 25.77 25.71
CA SER A 282 12.35 25.64 26.25
C SER A 282 11.95 24.19 26.51
N PHE A 283 12.52 23.25 25.78
CA PHE A 283 12.27 21.82 25.94
C PHE A 283 13.50 20.98 25.63
N GLY A 284 13.69 19.90 26.38
CA GLY A 284 14.78 18.96 26.15
C GLY A 284 14.43 17.58 26.71
N LYS A 285 14.40 16.56 25.84
CA LYS A 285 14.06 15.19 26.22
C LYS A 285 14.88 14.20 25.42
N VAL A 286 15.46 13.23 26.10
CA VAL A 286 16.03 12.02 25.51
C VAL A 286 15.10 10.86 25.83
N ARG A 287 14.85 10.00 24.87
CA ARG A 287 14.10 8.75 25.07
C ARG A 287 14.77 7.60 24.33
N ALA A 288 14.64 6.41 24.91
CA ALA A 288 15.04 5.17 24.27
C ALA A 288 14.04 4.07 24.60
N SER A 289 13.84 3.16 23.67
CA SER A 289 12.98 2.00 23.89
C SER A 289 13.53 0.77 23.18
N PHE A 290 13.33 -0.39 23.81
CA PHE A 290 13.58 -1.69 23.22
C PHE A 290 12.37 -2.60 23.46
N GLY A 291 11.96 -3.34 22.44
CA GLY A 291 10.84 -4.26 22.58
C GLY A 291 10.76 -5.29 21.46
N THR A 292 9.87 -6.25 21.69
CA THR A 292 9.54 -7.30 20.73
C THR A 292 8.08 -7.21 20.36
N THR A 293 7.75 -7.50 19.09
CA THR A 293 6.38 -7.61 18.58
C THR A 293 6.29 -8.84 17.68
N GLY A 294 5.10 -9.43 17.58
CA GLY A 294 4.81 -10.49 16.63
C GLY A 294 4.03 -9.99 15.43
N ASN A 295 3.91 -10.86 14.43
CA ASN A 295 3.05 -10.68 13.29
C ASN A 295 2.30 -11.98 13.01
N ASP A 296 0.97 -11.91 12.87
CA ASP A 296 0.07 -12.98 12.46
C ASP A 296 -0.71 -12.62 11.19
N GLN A 297 -0.28 -11.59 10.44
CA GLN A 297 -0.94 -11.10 9.22
C GLN A 297 -0.69 -12.06 8.05
N ILE A 298 -1.25 -13.26 8.16
CA ILE A 298 -1.28 -14.33 7.17
C ILE A 298 -2.72 -14.76 6.92
N GLY A 299 -2.97 -15.50 5.85
CA GLY A 299 -4.28 -16.09 5.60
C GLY A 299 -4.70 -17.07 6.71
N ASP A 300 -6.00 -17.22 6.89
CA ASP A 300 -6.53 -18.19 7.82
C ASP A 300 -6.24 -19.64 7.35
N TYR A 301 -6.08 -20.57 8.28
CA TYR A 301 -5.83 -22.00 8.03
C TYR A 301 -4.58 -22.31 7.18
N MET A 302 -3.59 -21.38 7.09
CA MET A 302 -2.41 -21.55 6.24
C MET A 302 -1.48 -22.70 6.68
N PHE A 303 -1.60 -23.15 7.92
CA PHE A 303 -0.83 -24.29 8.45
C PHE A 303 -1.45 -25.66 8.11
N LEU A 304 -2.74 -25.70 7.67
CA LEU A 304 -3.42 -26.95 7.36
C LEU A 304 -3.15 -27.43 5.94
N ASP A 305 -3.19 -28.76 5.77
CA ASP A 305 -3.44 -29.37 4.47
C ASP A 305 -4.88 -29.12 4.04
N THR A 306 -5.06 -28.73 2.81
CA THR A 306 -6.38 -28.41 2.25
C THR A 306 -6.57 -29.11 0.91
N TYR A 307 -7.85 -29.34 0.58
CA TYR A 307 -8.26 -29.99 -0.65
C TYR A 307 -9.24 -29.11 -1.41
N THR A 308 -9.26 -29.22 -2.71
CA THR A 308 -10.28 -28.62 -3.58
C THR A 308 -10.87 -29.68 -4.49
N THR A 309 -12.03 -29.39 -5.06
CA THR A 309 -12.63 -30.26 -6.09
C THR A 309 -11.76 -30.25 -7.34
N ALA A 310 -11.52 -31.43 -7.91
CA ALA A 310 -10.80 -31.56 -9.18
C ALA A 310 -11.61 -30.93 -10.31
N SER A 311 -10.93 -30.28 -11.25
CA SER A 311 -11.55 -29.64 -12.40
C SER A 311 -12.15 -30.63 -13.41
N ALA A 312 -11.65 -31.85 -13.41
CA ALA A 312 -12.13 -32.95 -14.26
C ALA A 312 -12.83 -34.02 -13.43
N ASN A 313 -14.00 -34.43 -13.86
CA ASN A 313 -14.74 -35.53 -13.23
C ASN A 313 -14.24 -36.86 -13.80
N TYR A 314 -14.06 -37.86 -12.95
CA TYR A 314 -13.83 -39.23 -13.37
C TYR A 314 -15.11 -40.02 -13.25
N ASN A 315 -15.61 -40.57 -14.35
CA ASN A 315 -16.86 -41.32 -14.41
C ASN A 315 -18.04 -40.60 -13.72
N ASN A 316 -18.23 -39.30 -14.06
CA ASN A 316 -19.21 -38.37 -13.46
C ASN A 316 -19.10 -38.16 -11.94
N THR A 317 -18.00 -38.60 -11.33
CA THR A 317 -17.73 -38.38 -9.90
C THR A 317 -16.70 -37.26 -9.75
N VAL A 318 -17.03 -36.27 -8.92
CA VAL A 318 -16.14 -35.18 -8.58
C VAL A 318 -15.04 -35.70 -7.65
N GLY A 319 -13.79 -35.62 -8.09
CA GLY A 319 -12.64 -35.94 -7.27
C GLY A 319 -12.20 -34.77 -6.40
N MET A 320 -11.34 -35.04 -5.43
CA MET A 320 -10.64 -34.02 -4.63
C MET A 320 -9.14 -34.11 -4.90
N GLN A 321 -8.50 -32.92 -4.96
CA GLN A 321 -7.05 -32.82 -5.08
C GLN A 321 -6.50 -31.97 -3.94
N PRO A 322 -5.33 -32.32 -3.36
CA PRO A 322 -4.70 -31.53 -2.33
C PRO A 322 -4.20 -30.21 -2.92
N THR A 323 -4.38 -29.11 -2.17
CA THR A 323 -3.95 -27.77 -2.59
C THR A 323 -2.81 -27.23 -1.75
N ARG A 324 -2.60 -27.81 -0.55
CA ARG A 324 -1.60 -27.32 0.40
C ARG A 324 -1.09 -28.45 1.28
N LEU A 325 0.16 -28.32 1.71
CA LEU A 325 0.81 -29.21 2.66
C LEU A 325 0.64 -28.69 4.09
N PHE A 326 0.44 -29.61 5.03
CA PHE A 326 0.42 -29.34 6.46
C PHE A 326 1.81 -28.91 6.97
N ASN A 327 1.86 -27.87 7.83
CA ASN A 327 3.07 -27.46 8.53
C ASN A 327 2.79 -27.24 10.03
N ALA A 328 3.11 -28.23 10.85
CA ALA A 328 2.93 -28.15 12.30
C ALA A 328 3.77 -27.05 12.97
N ASN A 329 4.92 -26.69 12.37
CA ASN A 329 5.88 -25.72 12.95
C ASN A 329 5.62 -24.28 12.52
N PHE A 330 4.53 -24.04 11.77
CA PHE A 330 4.18 -22.69 11.33
C PHE A 330 3.77 -21.82 12.52
N GLY A 331 4.52 -20.78 12.81
CA GLY A 331 4.35 -19.95 14.01
C GLY A 331 4.65 -18.47 13.76
N TRP A 332 4.63 -17.70 14.81
CA TRP A 332 4.75 -16.24 14.78
C TRP A 332 6.08 -15.73 14.19
N GLU A 333 6.00 -14.72 13.37
CA GLU A 333 7.14 -13.85 13.04
C GLU A 333 7.50 -13.00 14.26
N THR A 334 8.78 -12.76 14.46
CA THR A 334 9.27 -11.93 15.56
C THR A 334 9.99 -10.71 15.03
N ASN A 335 9.61 -9.53 15.53
CA ASN A 335 10.26 -8.26 15.23
C ASN A 335 10.84 -7.66 16.51
N LYS A 336 12.16 -7.40 16.54
CA LYS A 336 12.90 -6.73 17.62
C LYS A 336 13.13 -5.28 17.22
N LYS A 337 12.62 -4.35 18.02
CA LYS A 337 12.66 -2.92 17.77
C LYS A 337 13.51 -2.21 18.81
N LEU A 338 14.42 -1.37 18.34
CA LEU A 338 15.23 -0.47 19.15
C LEU A 338 15.09 0.94 18.58
N GLU A 339 14.78 1.90 19.44
CA GLU A 339 14.67 3.31 19.08
C GLU A 339 15.35 4.18 20.12
N ALA A 340 15.99 5.25 19.66
CA ALA A 340 16.49 6.33 20.51
C ALA A 340 16.17 7.68 19.85
N ALA A 341 15.73 8.66 20.64
CA ALA A 341 15.38 9.97 20.10
C ALA A 341 15.77 11.10 21.06
N LEU A 342 16.13 12.24 20.46
CA LEU A 342 16.37 13.53 21.09
C LEU A 342 15.32 14.52 20.59
N GLU A 343 14.62 15.15 21.52
CA GLU A 343 13.61 16.18 21.26
C GLU A 343 14.06 17.49 21.92
N LEU A 344 14.14 18.57 21.14
CA LEU A 344 14.61 19.87 21.58
C LEU A 344 13.63 20.98 21.19
N GLY A 345 13.31 21.85 22.14
CA GLY A 345 12.55 23.08 21.93
C GLY A 345 13.42 24.30 22.26
N PHE A 346 13.31 25.33 21.44
CA PHE A 346 14.05 26.57 21.60
C PHE A 346 13.12 27.78 21.47
N LEU A 347 13.46 28.88 22.18
CA LEU A 347 12.78 30.17 22.09
C LEU A 347 11.26 30.04 22.36
N GLU A 348 10.90 29.45 23.49
CA GLU A 348 9.50 29.17 23.87
C GLU A 348 8.79 28.26 22.87
N ASP A 349 9.47 27.20 22.43
CA ASP A 349 9.01 26.23 21.44
C ASP A 349 8.71 26.81 20.05
N ARG A 350 9.25 28.02 19.73
CA ARG A 350 9.19 28.57 18.38
C ARG A 350 9.97 27.73 17.38
N ILE A 351 11.01 27.03 17.85
CA ILE A 351 11.74 26.02 17.07
C ILE A 351 11.68 24.73 17.85
N PHE A 352 11.08 23.72 17.27
CA PHE A 352 11.00 22.39 17.87
C PHE A 352 11.57 21.36 16.90
N THR A 353 12.50 20.55 17.34
CA THR A 353 13.16 19.53 16.52
C THR A 353 13.20 18.19 17.22
N THR A 354 13.04 17.13 16.43
CA THR A 354 13.25 15.75 16.88
C THR A 354 14.24 15.07 15.94
N ALA A 355 15.21 14.37 16.51
CA ALA A 355 16.09 13.43 15.82
C ALA A 355 15.89 12.06 16.43
N ALA A 356 15.40 11.10 15.65
CA ALA A 356 15.16 9.73 16.06
C ALA A 356 15.99 8.77 15.22
N TRP A 357 16.57 7.78 15.85
CA TRP A 357 17.20 6.64 15.19
C TRP A 357 16.49 5.37 15.59
N TYR A 358 16.23 4.50 14.60
CA TYR A 358 15.59 3.22 14.84
C TYR A 358 16.33 2.07 14.18
N ARG A 359 16.16 0.88 14.74
CA ARG A 359 16.57 -0.39 14.17
C ARG A 359 15.54 -1.47 14.48
N ASN A 360 14.92 -2.00 13.44
CA ASN A 360 13.94 -3.08 13.51
C ASN A 360 14.53 -4.31 12.82
N ARG A 361 14.54 -5.46 13.52
CA ARG A 361 14.96 -6.76 12.97
C ARG A 361 13.81 -7.74 13.00
N SER A 362 13.35 -8.11 11.81
CA SER A 362 12.36 -9.15 11.62
C SER A 362 13.06 -10.47 11.32
N SER A 363 12.66 -11.51 12.03
CA SER A 363 13.16 -12.87 11.86
C SER A 363 12.01 -13.86 11.86
N ASN A 364 12.27 -15.09 11.40
CA ASN A 364 11.24 -16.11 11.32
C ASN A 364 10.10 -15.71 10.37
N GLN A 365 10.50 -15.26 9.15
CA GLN A 365 9.59 -14.65 8.17
C GLN A 365 8.52 -15.62 7.71
N LEU A 366 7.26 -15.19 7.70
CA LEU A 366 6.10 -15.96 7.24
C LEU A 366 6.00 -15.90 5.71
N VAL A 367 6.44 -16.95 5.01
CA VAL A 367 6.49 -16.98 3.55
C VAL A 367 6.08 -18.34 2.98
N GLY A 368 5.63 -18.34 1.72
CA GLY A 368 5.55 -19.56 0.93
C GLY A 368 6.91 -19.94 0.38
N VAL A 369 7.58 -20.92 0.98
CA VAL A 369 8.87 -21.42 0.50
C VAL A 369 8.63 -22.27 -0.75
N PRO A 370 9.19 -21.89 -1.93
CA PRO A 370 9.02 -22.66 -3.16
C PRO A 370 9.54 -24.09 -3.01
N LEU A 371 8.81 -25.04 -3.58
CA LEU A 371 9.16 -26.45 -3.57
C LEU A 371 9.54 -26.93 -5.00
N PRO A 372 10.40 -27.95 -5.11
CA PRO A 372 10.64 -28.61 -6.39
C PRO A 372 9.34 -29.17 -6.98
N GLY A 373 9.15 -29.05 -8.31
CA GLY A 373 7.94 -29.52 -9.01
C GLY A 373 7.63 -31.01 -8.80
N THR A 374 8.62 -31.81 -8.47
CA THR A 374 8.49 -33.26 -8.15
C THR A 374 7.68 -33.53 -6.89
N THR A 375 7.47 -32.51 -6.01
CA THR A 375 6.64 -32.64 -4.82
C THR A 375 5.15 -32.58 -5.12
N GLY A 376 4.76 -32.11 -6.32
CA GLY A 376 3.36 -31.85 -6.69
C GLY A 376 2.80 -30.54 -6.14
N PHE A 377 3.59 -29.76 -5.40
CA PHE A 377 3.18 -28.48 -4.82
C PHE A 377 4.16 -27.37 -5.22
N THR A 378 3.64 -26.16 -5.39
CA THR A 378 4.46 -24.99 -5.77
C THR A 378 5.21 -24.40 -4.58
N SER A 379 4.63 -24.48 -3.38
CA SER A 379 5.21 -23.93 -2.15
C SER A 379 4.67 -24.59 -0.89
N LEU A 380 5.44 -24.49 0.19
CA LEU A 380 5.02 -24.79 1.57
C LEU A 380 4.99 -23.48 2.37
N GLN A 381 3.90 -23.22 3.08
CA GLN A 381 3.87 -22.10 4.05
C GLN A 381 4.76 -22.45 5.25
N SER A 382 5.77 -21.64 5.47
CA SER A 382 6.77 -21.91 6.50
C SER A 382 7.39 -20.62 7.05
N ASN A 383 8.01 -20.75 8.20
CA ASN A 383 8.86 -19.71 8.77
C ASN A 383 10.25 -19.82 8.14
N LEU A 384 10.61 -18.82 7.34
CA LEU A 384 11.94 -18.74 6.75
C LEU A 384 12.93 -18.17 7.78
N ALA A 385 14.02 -18.88 8.02
CA ALA A 385 15.08 -18.47 8.95
C ALA A 385 15.92 -17.30 8.41
N ALA A 386 15.29 -16.36 7.72
CA ALA A 386 15.91 -15.14 7.24
C ALA A 386 15.73 -14.01 8.26
N THR A 387 16.74 -13.14 8.38
CA THR A 387 16.68 -11.93 9.21
C THR A 387 16.83 -10.71 8.32
N VAL A 388 15.82 -9.85 8.38
CA VAL A 388 15.79 -8.56 7.67
C VAL A 388 15.89 -7.43 8.68
N GLU A 389 16.74 -6.44 8.41
CA GLU A 389 16.91 -5.26 9.23
C GLU A 389 16.40 -4.03 8.47
N ASN A 390 15.57 -3.25 9.14
CA ASN A 390 15.23 -1.89 8.75
C ASN A 390 15.78 -0.94 9.80
N SER A 391 16.63 0.00 9.39
CA SER A 391 17.20 1.02 10.29
C SER A 391 17.16 2.38 9.60
N GLY A 392 17.19 3.45 10.38
CA GLY A 392 17.17 4.77 9.78
C GLY A 392 17.22 5.90 10.77
N TRP A 393 17.33 7.10 10.20
CA TRP A 393 17.20 8.36 10.90
C TRP A 393 15.94 9.08 10.44
N GLU A 394 15.23 9.65 11.40
CA GLU A 394 14.04 10.47 11.17
C GLU A 394 14.25 11.82 11.86
N PHE A 395 14.14 12.88 11.09
CA PHE A 395 14.25 14.25 11.58
C PHE A 395 12.92 14.96 11.37
N THR A 396 12.47 15.68 12.38
CA THR A 396 11.36 16.62 12.26
C THR A 396 11.80 17.99 12.75
N LEU A 397 11.35 19.03 12.07
CA LEU A 397 11.54 20.41 12.46
C LEU A 397 10.21 21.14 12.33
N ARG A 398 9.79 21.80 13.38
CA ARG A 398 8.67 22.73 13.37
C ARG A 398 9.15 24.10 13.81
N THR A 399 8.82 25.13 13.03
CA THR A 399 9.14 26.51 13.36
C THR A 399 7.89 27.38 13.35
N VAL A 400 7.76 28.25 14.33
CA VAL A 400 6.80 29.34 14.35
C VAL A 400 7.56 30.59 13.89
N ASN A 401 7.50 30.86 12.57
CA ASN A 401 8.26 31.94 11.94
C ASN A 401 7.72 33.31 12.37
N PHE A 402 6.40 33.46 12.31
CA PHE A 402 5.68 34.63 12.78
C PHE A 402 4.44 34.21 13.58
N ASN A 403 4.16 34.95 14.63
CA ASN A 403 2.93 34.79 15.43
C ASN A 403 2.50 36.18 15.93
N THR A 404 1.59 36.79 15.18
CA THR A 404 1.01 38.10 15.49
C THR A 404 -0.52 38.05 15.41
N PRO A 405 -1.26 39.02 15.95
CA PRO A 405 -2.72 39.01 15.89
C PRO A 405 -3.28 38.89 14.46
N HIS A 406 -2.57 39.35 13.46
CA HIS A 406 -3.03 39.40 12.08
C HIS A 406 -2.31 38.47 11.13
N PHE A 407 -1.12 37.97 11.50
CA PHE A 407 -0.31 37.11 10.65
C PHE A 407 0.40 36.02 11.44
N ASP A 408 0.09 34.77 11.13
CA ASP A 408 0.80 33.59 11.64
C ASP A 408 1.42 32.84 10.47
N TRP A 409 2.64 32.38 10.66
CA TRP A 409 3.33 31.51 9.72
C TRP A 409 4.08 30.42 10.47
N THR A 410 3.71 29.16 10.21
CA THR A 410 4.41 27.98 10.71
C THR A 410 4.94 27.14 9.55
N THR A 411 6.14 26.60 9.75
CA THR A 411 6.76 25.64 8.82
C THR A 411 7.00 24.34 9.55
N SER A 412 6.70 23.21 8.90
CA SER A 412 7.02 21.87 9.38
C SER A 412 7.79 21.11 8.29
N VAL A 413 8.89 20.47 8.68
CA VAL A 413 9.72 19.64 7.81
C VAL A 413 9.86 18.27 8.44
N ASN A 414 9.76 17.23 7.64
CA ASN A 414 10.20 15.89 8.00
C ASN A 414 11.19 15.38 6.97
N LEU A 415 12.17 14.61 7.42
CA LEU A 415 13.20 14.02 6.58
C LEU A 415 13.57 12.64 7.13
N THR A 416 13.52 11.62 6.27
CA THR A 416 13.80 10.23 6.63
C THR A 416 14.88 9.66 5.73
N PHE A 417 15.88 9.04 6.36
CA PHE A 417 16.91 8.20 5.72
C PHE A 417 16.67 6.77 6.16
N ALA A 418 16.00 5.97 5.34
CA ALA A 418 15.69 4.58 5.62
C ALA A 418 16.72 3.66 4.97
N ARG A 419 17.07 2.56 5.64
CA ARG A 419 17.96 1.50 5.13
C ARG A 419 17.31 0.16 5.40
N ASN A 420 17.20 -0.66 4.36
CA ASN A 420 16.78 -2.06 4.44
C ASN A 420 17.96 -2.97 4.14
N ARG A 421 18.09 -4.08 4.85
CA ARG A 421 19.19 -5.03 4.63
C ARG A 421 18.79 -6.46 5.00
N LEU A 422 19.07 -7.40 4.13
CA LEU A 422 19.05 -8.83 4.45
C LEU A 422 20.31 -9.17 5.26
N VAL A 423 20.14 -9.40 6.57
CA VAL A 423 21.26 -9.63 7.49
C VAL A 423 21.73 -11.08 7.47
N ALA A 424 20.79 -12.01 7.41
CA ALA A 424 21.06 -13.43 7.39
C ALA A 424 20.00 -14.19 6.60
N PHE A 425 20.44 -15.22 5.90
CA PHE A 425 19.57 -16.21 5.25
C PHE A 425 20.35 -17.52 5.11
N PRO A 426 20.24 -18.43 6.09
CA PRO A 426 20.90 -19.72 6.04
C PRO A 426 20.47 -20.51 4.80
N GLY A 427 21.45 -21.02 4.02
CA GLY A 427 21.19 -21.78 2.81
C GLY A 427 20.74 -20.95 1.59
N LEU A 428 20.91 -19.61 1.58
CA LEU A 428 20.52 -18.77 0.44
C LEU A 428 21.09 -19.26 -0.89
N ALA A 429 22.38 -19.63 -0.93
CA ALA A 429 23.06 -20.02 -2.17
C ALA A 429 22.44 -21.26 -2.86
N THR A 430 21.85 -22.17 -2.10
CA THR A 430 21.19 -23.39 -2.60
C THR A 430 19.67 -23.29 -2.68
N SER A 431 19.11 -22.13 -2.29
CA SER A 431 17.68 -21.89 -2.31
C SER A 431 17.20 -21.32 -3.65
N THR A 432 15.91 -21.41 -3.91
CA THR A 432 15.23 -20.75 -5.05
C THR A 432 15.32 -19.23 -5.03
N TYR A 433 15.79 -18.66 -3.92
CA TYR A 433 15.97 -17.21 -3.72
C TYR A 433 17.40 -16.73 -4.05
N SER A 434 18.32 -17.64 -4.41
CA SER A 434 19.72 -17.30 -4.72
C SER A 434 19.89 -16.29 -5.84
N GLN A 435 18.93 -16.22 -6.78
CA GLN A 435 18.92 -15.26 -7.88
C GLN A 435 18.09 -14.01 -7.61
N LYS A 436 17.56 -13.86 -6.40
CA LYS A 436 16.70 -12.72 -6.04
C LYS A 436 17.31 -11.86 -4.95
N TYR A 437 17.99 -12.47 -3.98
CA TYR A 437 18.49 -11.78 -2.80
C TYR A 437 20.00 -11.90 -2.68
N ARG A 438 20.60 -10.92 -1.97
CA ARG A 438 22.02 -10.91 -1.58
C ARG A 438 22.11 -10.55 -0.11
N ILE A 439 22.90 -11.31 0.67
CA ILE A 439 23.19 -10.95 2.06
C ILE A 439 23.95 -9.63 2.07
N GLY A 440 23.54 -8.73 2.96
CA GLY A 440 24.09 -7.39 3.07
C GLY A 440 23.40 -6.34 2.18
N ALA A 441 22.64 -6.74 1.16
CA ALA A 441 21.85 -5.85 0.30
C ALA A 441 20.41 -5.71 0.79
N PRO A 442 19.67 -4.69 0.31
CA PRO A 442 18.23 -4.56 0.51
C PRO A 442 17.43 -5.70 -0.12
N LEU A 443 16.16 -5.86 0.30
CA LEU A 443 15.26 -6.82 -0.34
C LEU A 443 14.72 -6.34 -1.69
N ASN A 444 14.56 -5.04 -1.86
CA ASN A 444 14.06 -4.42 -3.09
C ASN A 444 15.22 -4.07 -4.02
N ILE A 445 15.94 -5.10 -4.47
CA ILE A 445 17.03 -4.98 -5.44
C ILE A 445 16.66 -5.65 -6.75
N LEU A 446 17.29 -5.18 -7.83
CA LEU A 446 17.35 -5.89 -9.11
C LEU A 446 18.79 -6.38 -9.33
N LEU A 447 18.90 -7.62 -9.82
CA LEU A 447 20.15 -8.14 -10.37
C LEU A 447 20.12 -7.89 -11.87
N LEU A 448 21.08 -7.15 -12.38
CA LEU A 448 21.09 -6.59 -13.72
C LEU A 448 22.36 -6.98 -14.48
N TYR A 449 22.24 -7.02 -15.81
CA TYR A 449 23.40 -7.00 -16.70
C TYR A 449 24.05 -5.62 -16.66
N ASN A 450 25.37 -5.56 -16.79
CA ASN A 450 26.07 -4.26 -16.90
C ASN A 450 26.04 -3.79 -18.36
N PHE A 451 25.31 -2.71 -18.62
CA PHE A 451 25.12 -2.13 -19.96
C PHE A 451 26.36 -1.30 -20.36
N LYS A 452 26.92 -1.54 -21.54
CA LYS A 452 28.09 -0.84 -22.07
C LYS A 452 27.79 0.25 -23.10
N GLY A 453 26.60 0.20 -23.70
CA GLY A 453 26.21 1.14 -24.74
C GLY A 453 25.74 0.46 -26.02
N VAL A 454 25.72 1.20 -27.12
CA VAL A 454 25.44 0.71 -28.47
C VAL A 454 26.76 0.43 -29.17
N ASN A 455 26.92 -0.77 -29.73
CA ASN A 455 28.07 -1.08 -30.56
C ASN A 455 28.08 -0.20 -31.81
N PRO A 456 29.12 0.61 -32.04
CA PRO A 456 29.14 1.56 -33.16
C PRO A 456 29.23 0.91 -34.54
N GLN A 457 29.61 -0.38 -34.64
CA GLN A 457 29.73 -1.11 -35.90
C GLN A 457 28.46 -1.87 -36.26
N THR A 458 27.79 -2.45 -35.24
CA THR A 458 26.62 -3.32 -35.45
C THR A 458 25.29 -2.64 -35.11
N GLY A 459 25.36 -1.54 -34.37
CA GLY A 459 24.16 -0.81 -33.92
C GLY A 459 23.33 -1.53 -32.84
N VAL A 460 23.83 -2.60 -32.26
CA VAL A 460 23.12 -3.39 -31.24
C VAL A 460 23.66 -3.05 -29.85
N TYR A 461 22.82 -3.18 -28.83
CA TYR A 461 23.22 -3.00 -27.42
C TYR A 461 24.28 -4.02 -27.00
N GLU A 462 25.27 -3.57 -26.24
CA GLU A 462 26.35 -4.37 -25.67
C GLU A 462 26.29 -4.42 -24.15
N PHE A 463 26.66 -5.59 -23.61
CA PHE A 463 26.66 -5.89 -22.19
C PHE A 463 28.02 -6.47 -21.78
N GLU A 464 28.33 -6.39 -20.50
CA GLU A 464 29.55 -6.97 -19.96
C GLU A 464 29.39 -8.47 -19.77
N ASP A 465 30.30 -9.23 -20.39
CA ASP A 465 30.51 -10.65 -20.18
C ASP A 465 31.42 -10.80 -18.97
N LEU A 466 30.85 -11.09 -17.80
CA LEU A 466 31.57 -11.15 -16.52
C LEU A 466 32.42 -12.43 -16.40
N ASN A 467 31.91 -13.56 -16.89
CA ASN A 467 32.60 -14.84 -16.84
C ASN A 467 33.54 -15.06 -18.04
N LYS A 468 33.49 -14.18 -19.07
CA LYS A 468 34.31 -14.20 -20.29
C LYS A 468 34.15 -15.47 -21.12
N ASP A 469 32.95 -16.02 -21.19
CA ASP A 469 32.64 -17.23 -21.98
C ASP A 469 32.17 -16.91 -23.41
N GLY A 470 32.07 -15.62 -23.78
CA GLY A 470 31.61 -15.12 -25.07
C GLY A 470 30.10 -15.08 -25.23
N ARG A 471 29.33 -15.21 -24.15
CA ARG A 471 27.87 -15.21 -24.14
C ARG A 471 27.37 -14.34 -22.99
N ILE A 472 26.25 -13.67 -23.18
CA ILE A 472 25.57 -12.96 -22.10
C ILE A 472 24.44 -13.83 -21.55
N THR A 473 24.65 -14.39 -20.36
CA THR A 473 23.76 -15.38 -19.76
C THR A 473 23.35 -15.01 -18.34
N SER A 474 22.28 -15.61 -17.86
CA SER A 474 21.83 -15.52 -16.46
C SER A 474 21.99 -16.91 -15.82
N PRO A 475 22.52 -17.00 -14.61
CA PRO A 475 22.83 -15.90 -13.66
C PRO A 475 24.25 -15.31 -13.78
N GLU A 476 25.11 -15.81 -14.64
CA GLU A 476 26.55 -15.58 -14.65
C GLU A 476 26.89 -14.10 -14.85
N ASP A 477 26.22 -13.42 -15.80
CA ASP A 477 26.48 -12.01 -16.13
C ASP A 477 25.45 -11.05 -15.51
N GLN A 478 24.39 -11.57 -14.88
CA GLN A 478 23.33 -10.79 -14.28
C GLN A 478 23.60 -10.58 -12.77
N GLN A 479 24.69 -9.88 -12.42
CA GLN A 479 25.18 -9.76 -11.03
C GLN A 479 25.22 -8.33 -10.49
N THR A 480 25.05 -7.32 -11.34
CA THR A 480 25.07 -5.91 -10.90
C THR A 480 23.83 -5.60 -10.09
N ILE A 481 24.01 -5.05 -8.88
CA ILE A 481 22.90 -4.74 -7.97
C ILE A 481 22.45 -3.30 -8.21
N ALA A 482 21.15 -3.13 -8.49
CA ALA A 482 20.49 -1.83 -8.39
C ALA A 482 19.55 -1.82 -7.17
N ASP A 483 19.68 -0.80 -6.33
CA ASP A 483 18.82 -0.54 -5.17
C ASP A 483 17.73 0.46 -5.59
N LEU A 484 16.47 0.04 -5.55
CA LEU A 484 15.31 0.86 -5.91
C LEU A 484 14.63 1.50 -4.70
N ASN A 485 15.23 1.39 -3.51
CA ASN A 485 14.70 2.07 -2.33
C ASN A 485 15.06 3.56 -2.38
N PRO A 486 14.20 4.45 -1.84
CA PRO A 486 14.56 5.84 -1.67
C PRO A 486 15.81 6.01 -0.80
N GLU A 487 16.76 6.83 -1.26
CA GLU A 487 17.92 7.24 -0.46
C GLU A 487 17.48 8.08 0.73
N PHE A 488 16.56 9.02 0.47
CA PHE A 488 15.85 9.80 1.48
C PHE A 488 14.53 10.31 0.91
N PHE A 489 13.61 10.60 1.82
CA PHE A 489 12.32 11.23 1.48
C PHE A 489 11.84 12.12 2.62
N GLY A 490 10.91 13.00 2.30
CA GLY A 490 10.35 13.90 3.29
C GLY A 490 9.27 14.82 2.76
N GLY A 491 8.89 15.77 3.61
CA GLY A 491 7.89 16.78 3.31
C GLY A 491 8.22 18.12 3.93
N LEU A 492 7.81 19.17 3.23
CA LEU A 492 7.86 20.56 3.68
C LEU A 492 6.45 21.12 3.65
N GLN A 493 5.86 21.33 4.82
CA GLN A 493 4.55 21.97 4.97
C GLN A 493 4.70 23.39 5.48
N ASN A 494 3.93 24.30 4.90
CA ASN A 494 3.77 25.67 5.39
C ASN A 494 2.30 25.98 5.60
N GLN A 495 2.01 26.63 6.73
CA GLN A 495 0.70 27.16 7.07
C GLN A 495 0.85 28.66 7.31
N LEU A 496 0.11 29.46 6.54
CA LEU A 496 0.07 30.90 6.66
C LEU A 496 -1.37 31.34 6.95
N ARG A 497 -1.53 32.18 7.94
CA ARG A 497 -2.81 32.84 8.23
C ARG A 497 -2.59 34.35 8.19
N TYR A 498 -3.36 35.00 7.35
CA TYR A 498 -3.40 36.46 7.31
C TYR A 498 -4.85 36.93 7.46
N ARG A 499 -5.17 37.47 8.64
CA ARG A 499 -6.55 37.85 9.00
C ARG A 499 -7.53 36.68 8.78
N ASN A 500 -8.44 36.80 7.81
CA ASN A 500 -9.45 35.78 7.46
C ASN A 500 -8.99 34.76 6.44
N TRP A 501 -7.80 34.93 5.84
CA TRP A 501 -7.21 34.03 4.87
C TRP A 501 -6.35 32.98 5.57
N LYS A 502 -6.43 31.75 5.10
CA LYS A 502 -5.52 30.67 5.47
C LYS A 502 -5.02 30.01 4.20
N LEU A 503 -3.69 29.90 4.07
CA LEU A 503 -2.99 29.14 3.04
C LEU A 503 -2.24 28.00 3.71
N ASP A 504 -2.42 26.79 3.22
CA ASP A 504 -1.69 25.59 3.62
C ASP A 504 -1.17 24.89 2.37
N PHE A 505 0.11 24.52 2.37
CA PHE A 505 0.67 23.73 1.27
C PHE A 505 1.73 22.76 1.75
N LEU A 506 1.80 21.60 1.08
CA LEU A 506 2.75 20.53 1.33
C LEU A 506 3.51 20.18 0.06
N PHE A 507 4.82 20.33 0.10
CA PHE A 507 5.74 19.71 -0.84
C PHE A 507 6.24 18.39 -0.29
N GLN A 508 6.13 17.33 -1.10
CA GLN A 508 6.78 16.03 -0.89
C GLN A 508 8.03 15.97 -1.76
N PHE A 509 9.12 15.44 -1.24
CA PHE A 509 10.33 15.19 -2.01
C PHE A 509 10.87 13.78 -1.74
N VAL A 510 11.40 13.16 -2.78
CA VAL A 510 11.97 11.81 -2.74
C VAL A 510 13.20 11.77 -3.63
N LYS A 511 14.30 11.20 -3.13
CA LYS A 511 15.48 10.85 -3.92
C LYS A 511 15.50 9.35 -4.11
N GLN A 512 15.38 8.88 -5.36
CA GLN A 512 15.33 7.46 -5.71
C GLN A 512 15.70 7.21 -7.17
N ASP A 513 16.13 5.99 -7.46
CA ASP A 513 16.22 5.45 -8.81
C ASP A 513 15.03 4.52 -9.10
N ASN A 514 14.67 4.37 -10.37
CA ASN A 514 13.65 3.42 -10.81
C ASN A 514 13.90 2.97 -12.26
N ILE A 515 13.11 1.98 -12.69
CA ILE A 515 13.14 1.47 -14.05
C ILE A 515 12.58 2.53 -15.00
N LYS A 516 13.25 2.76 -16.14
CA LYS A 516 12.77 3.60 -17.22
C LYS A 516 11.41 3.11 -17.74
N TYR A 517 10.59 4.05 -18.15
CA TYR A 517 9.39 3.75 -18.89
C TYR A 517 9.75 3.12 -20.25
N ALA A 518 9.33 1.90 -20.50
CA ALA A 518 9.55 1.20 -21.76
C ALA A 518 8.23 0.67 -22.33
N MET A 519 8.03 0.83 -23.64
CA MET A 519 6.85 0.39 -24.38
C MET A 519 7.27 -0.41 -25.63
N GLY A 520 8.02 -1.50 -25.45
CA GLY A 520 8.56 -2.29 -26.56
C GLY A 520 9.86 -1.72 -27.14
N PHE A 521 10.42 -2.39 -28.12
CA PHE A 521 11.66 -1.98 -28.75
C PHE A 521 11.44 -1.02 -29.94
N ALA A 522 12.44 -0.20 -30.22
CA ALA A 522 12.38 0.77 -31.31
C ALA A 522 12.11 0.10 -32.67
N GLY A 523 11.11 0.57 -33.39
CA GLY A 523 10.64 0.01 -34.66
C GLY A 523 9.46 -0.98 -34.52
N GLN A 524 9.05 -1.34 -33.34
CA GLN A 524 7.83 -2.10 -33.11
C GLN A 524 6.59 -1.23 -33.35
N MET A 525 5.49 -1.85 -33.82
CA MET A 525 4.21 -1.17 -34.11
C MET A 525 3.45 -0.79 -32.84
N THR A 526 4.04 0.08 -32.01
CA THR A 526 3.47 0.65 -30.79
C THR A 526 3.81 2.13 -30.71
N ASN A 527 3.08 2.87 -29.86
CA ASN A 527 3.46 4.24 -29.54
C ASN A 527 4.71 4.24 -28.65
N GLN A 528 5.76 4.90 -29.09
CA GLN A 528 7.06 4.93 -28.42
C GLN A 528 7.55 6.36 -28.22
N PRO A 529 8.40 6.62 -27.20
CA PRO A 529 9.10 7.89 -27.09
C PRO A 529 9.85 8.21 -28.37
N LEU A 530 9.86 9.49 -28.76
CA LEU A 530 10.60 9.94 -29.93
C LEU A 530 12.10 9.84 -29.67
N THR A 531 12.75 8.84 -30.26
CA THR A 531 14.21 8.63 -30.19
C THR A 531 14.92 9.02 -31.49
N ALA A 532 14.20 9.65 -32.41
CA ALA A 532 14.74 10.09 -33.70
C ALA A 532 15.96 11.02 -33.50
N GLY A 533 17.06 10.72 -34.18
CA GLY A 533 18.35 11.42 -34.04
C GLY A 533 19.23 10.88 -32.90
N SER A 534 18.75 9.96 -32.06
CA SER A 534 19.51 9.32 -31.00
C SER A 534 19.73 7.82 -31.24
N SER A 535 19.11 7.24 -32.27
CA SER A 535 19.25 5.83 -32.65
C SER A 535 20.38 5.65 -33.67
N TRP A 536 21.06 4.53 -33.58
CA TRP A 536 22.10 4.15 -34.51
C TRP A 536 21.51 3.92 -35.93
N ILE A 537 22.19 4.44 -36.97
CA ILE A 537 21.78 4.35 -38.37
C ILE A 537 22.89 3.74 -39.22
N ASN A 538 24.14 4.21 -39.08
CA ASN A 538 25.26 3.79 -39.90
C ASN A 538 26.43 3.31 -39.04
N ALA A 539 27.27 2.44 -39.63
CA ALA A 539 28.49 1.99 -38.99
C ALA A 539 29.41 3.16 -38.66
N GLY A 540 29.81 3.23 -37.39
CA GLY A 540 30.61 4.33 -36.84
C GLY A 540 29.81 5.38 -36.07
N ASP A 541 28.48 5.32 -36.07
CA ASP A 541 27.63 6.25 -35.32
C ASP A 541 27.80 6.04 -33.81
N THR A 542 27.82 7.14 -33.06
CA THR A 542 27.68 7.15 -31.60
C THR A 542 26.20 7.39 -31.28
N ALA A 543 25.53 6.42 -30.69
CA ALA A 543 24.08 6.47 -30.45
C ALA A 543 23.72 6.07 -29.03
N SER A 544 22.63 6.61 -28.51
CA SER A 544 22.04 6.24 -27.21
C SER A 544 21.09 5.05 -27.32
N TYR A 545 20.51 4.84 -28.50
CA TYR A 545 19.57 3.75 -28.78
C TYR A 545 20.07 2.89 -29.93
N GLN A 546 19.79 1.60 -29.84
CA GLN A 546 20.16 0.65 -30.88
C GLN A 546 19.39 0.87 -32.20
N ILE A 547 19.79 0.12 -33.22
CA ILE A 547 19.13 0.10 -34.53
C ILE A 547 17.62 -0.21 -34.41
N TYR A 548 16.81 0.49 -35.20
CA TYR A 548 15.38 0.17 -35.32
C TYR A 548 15.17 -1.21 -35.95
N THR A 549 14.18 -1.96 -35.42
CA THR A 549 13.79 -3.25 -35.97
C THR A 549 12.28 -3.47 -35.85
N THR A 550 11.68 -4.09 -36.86
CA THR A 550 10.31 -4.56 -36.84
C THR A 550 10.15 -5.95 -36.16
N GLY A 551 11.25 -6.48 -35.60
CA GLY A 551 11.32 -7.82 -35.02
C GLY A 551 12.12 -8.83 -35.86
N VAL A 552 12.49 -8.48 -37.11
CA VAL A 552 13.26 -9.37 -38.01
C VAL A 552 14.75 -9.45 -37.65
N ASN A 553 15.30 -8.41 -37.00
CA ASN A 553 16.68 -8.44 -36.49
C ASN A 553 16.69 -9.08 -35.10
N SER A 554 16.98 -10.38 -35.04
CA SER A 554 16.98 -11.14 -33.79
C SER A 554 18.01 -10.63 -32.77
N ALA A 555 19.16 -10.15 -33.21
CA ALA A 555 20.19 -9.57 -32.33
C ALA A 555 19.72 -8.30 -31.65
N ALA A 556 19.01 -7.40 -32.40
CA ALA A 556 18.44 -6.20 -31.82
C ALA A 556 17.28 -6.50 -30.87
N VAL A 557 16.42 -7.49 -31.19
CA VAL A 557 15.35 -7.94 -30.28
C VAL A 557 15.93 -8.54 -29.00
N GLN A 558 16.96 -9.37 -29.09
CA GLN A 558 17.66 -9.92 -27.93
C GLN A 558 18.35 -8.81 -27.12
N GLY A 559 18.99 -7.86 -27.80
CA GLY A 559 19.62 -6.69 -27.18
C GLY A 559 18.63 -5.89 -26.33
N ASP A 560 17.40 -5.65 -26.84
CA ASP A 560 16.34 -4.96 -26.09
C ASP A 560 15.87 -5.77 -24.86
N ASN A 561 15.68 -7.08 -25.02
CA ASN A 561 15.30 -7.95 -23.90
C ASN A 561 16.35 -7.95 -22.78
N LEU A 562 17.63 -7.87 -23.11
CA LEU A 562 18.74 -7.75 -22.15
C LEU A 562 18.79 -6.33 -21.56
N TYR A 563 18.58 -5.29 -22.38
CA TYR A 563 18.57 -3.89 -21.96
C TYR A 563 17.53 -3.65 -20.86
N ASN A 564 16.33 -4.19 -21.02
CA ASN A 564 15.25 -4.09 -20.02
C ASN A 564 15.60 -4.77 -18.67
N LYS A 565 16.66 -5.59 -18.64
CA LYS A 565 17.21 -6.26 -17.45
C LYS A 565 18.63 -5.80 -17.14
N SER A 566 19.02 -4.60 -17.58
CA SER A 566 20.37 -4.06 -17.43
C SER A 566 20.39 -2.75 -16.68
N THR A 567 21.59 -2.30 -16.31
CA THR A 567 21.82 -0.97 -15.70
C THR A 567 21.38 0.17 -16.63
N GLY A 568 21.30 -0.07 -17.95
CA GLY A 568 20.78 0.90 -18.92
C GLY A 568 19.30 1.22 -18.74
N SER A 569 18.52 0.32 -18.14
CA SER A 569 17.10 0.54 -17.86
C SER A 569 16.83 1.30 -16.55
N ILE A 570 17.85 1.63 -15.77
CA ILE A 570 17.72 2.39 -14.52
C ILE A 570 17.89 3.88 -14.78
N THR A 571 17.08 4.69 -14.12
CA THR A 571 17.13 6.16 -14.26
C THR A 571 16.77 6.84 -12.95
N ASP A 572 17.20 8.10 -12.81
CA ASP A 572 16.81 8.96 -11.69
C ASP A 572 15.30 9.24 -11.73
N ALA A 573 14.58 8.74 -10.72
CA ALA A 573 13.17 8.95 -10.51
C ALA A 573 12.89 9.84 -9.29
N SER A 574 13.84 10.68 -8.94
CA SER A 574 13.69 11.67 -7.88
C SER A 574 12.64 12.71 -8.24
N TYR A 575 11.93 13.23 -7.24
CA TYR A 575 10.91 14.24 -7.51
C TYR A 575 10.68 15.18 -6.33
N VAL A 576 10.15 16.36 -6.65
CA VAL A 576 9.49 17.29 -5.73
C VAL A 576 8.06 17.52 -6.22
N ARG A 577 7.07 17.26 -5.36
CA ARG A 577 5.65 17.34 -5.71
C ARG A 577 4.91 18.27 -4.78
N LEU A 578 4.14 19.22 -5.34
CA LEU A 578 3.11 19.94 -4.60
C LEU A 578 1.94 18.98 -4.36
N LYS A 579 2.00 18.27 -3.20
CA LYS A 579 1.07 17.19 -2.86
C LYS A 579 -0.31 17.74 -2.52
N ASN A 580 -0.34 18.81 -1.73
CA ASN A 580 -1.56 19.50 -1.34
C ASN A 580 -1.35 21.01 -1.32
N ILE A 581 -2.35 21.77 -1.74
CA ILE A 581 -2.47 23.18 -1.50
C ILE A 581 -3.94 23.51 -1.16
N SER A 582 -4.16 24.33 -0.14
CA SER A 582 -5.48 24.74 0.30
C SER A 582 -5.47 26.23 0.60
N VAL A 583 -6.40 26.96 0.00
CA VAL A 583 -6.68 28.35 0.34
C VAL A 583 -8.08 28.42 0.91
N SER A 584 -8.24 29.02 2.08
CA SER A 584 -9.57 29.22 2.68
C SER A 584 -9.75 30.66 3.15
N TYR A 585 -10.98 31.13 3.08
CA TYR A 585 -11.38 32.47 3.50
C TYR A 585 -12.59 32.40 4.44
N LYS A 586 -12.42 32.92 5.63
CA LYS A 586 -13.52 33.07 6.59
C LYS A 586 -14.30 34.36 6.26
N VAL A 587 -15.51 34.20 5.70
CA VAL A 587 -16.37 35.29 5.30
C VAL A 587 -16.87 36.00 6.56
N PRO A 588 -16.66 37.33 6.71
CA PRO A 588 -17.21 38.09 7.84
C PRO A 588 -18.73 38.23 7.66
N LEU A 589 -19.48 37.44 8.41
CA LEU A 589 -20.95 37.55 8.45
C LEU A 589 -21.40 38.40 9.65
N SER A 590 -22.44 39.19 9.47
CA SER A 590 -23.05 39.99 10.55
C SER A 590 -23.87 39.14 11.53
N LEU A 591 -24.09 37.85 11.25
CA LEU A 591 -24.83 36.91 12.08
C LEU A 591 -23.91 36.36 13.19
N LYS A 592 -24.20 36.65 14.46
CA LYS A 592 -23.35 36.28 15.60
C LYS A 592 -23.15 34.78 15.83
N SER A 593 -24.08 33.95 15.35
CA SER A 593 -24.04 32.48 15.54
C SER A 593 -23.56 31.71 14.31
N THR A 594 -23.46 32.35 13.14
CA THR A 594 -23.15 31.67 11.89
C THR A 594 -21.76 32.03 11.40
N GLN A 595 -20.94 31.03 11.10
CA GLN A 595 -19.65 31.18 10.44
C GLN A 595 -19.70 30.57 9.05
N CYS A 596 -19.17 31.27 8.05
CA CYS A 596 -19.07 30.80 6.69
C CYS A 596 -17.59 30.75 6.29
N THR A 597 -17.12 29.61 5.79
CA THR A 597 -15.77 29.45 5.23
C THR A 597 -15.87 28.93 3.81
N VAL A 598 -15.25 29.63 2.88
CA VAL A 598 -15.06 29.19 1.49
C VAL A 598 -13.65 28.65 1.35
N SER A 599 -13.48 27.52 0.69
CA SER A 599 -12.18 26.90 0.47
C SER A 599 -11.99 26.42 -0.96
N LEU A 600 -10.74 26.50 -1.45
CA LEU A 600 -10.28 25.88 -2.68
C LEU A 600 -9.07 25.00 -2.32
N GLN A 601 -9.12 23.74 -2.71
CA GLN A 601 -8.07 22.77 -2.44
C GLN A 601 -7.65 22.10 -3.74
N ALA A 602 -6.35 21.82 -3.88
CA ALA A 602 -5.83 21.03 -4.99
C ALA A 602 -4.83 19.99 -4.48
N GLN A 603 -4.84 18.83 -5.13
CA GLN A 603 -3.93 17.71 -4.83
C GLN A 603 -3.14 17.31 -6.08
N ASN A 604 -1.89 16.89 -5.88
CA ASN A 604 -0.97 16.43 -6.94
C ASN A 604 -0.82 17.45 -8.10
N LEU A 605 -0.83 18.74 -7.78
CA LEU A 605 -0.97 19.81 -8.78
C LEU A 605 0.26 19.93 -9.69
N LEU A 606 1.45 19.89 -9.11
CA LEU A 606 2.73 20.06 -9.79
C LEU A 606 3.72 18.98 -9.35
N THR A 607 4.47 18.44 -10.30
CA THR A 607 5.57 17.49 -10.04
C THR A 607 6.79 17.94 -10.85
N PHE A 608 7.92 18.08 -10.18
CA PHE A 608 9.24 18.39 -10.77
C PHE A 608 10.08 17.12 -10.65
N THR A 609 10.52 16.56 -11.77
CA THR A 609 11.27 15.31 -11.83
C THR A 609 12.08 15.20 -13.10
N PRO A 610 13.26 14.58 -13.08
CA PRO A 610 13.97 14.17 -14.28
C PRO A 610 13.42 12.89 -14.92
N TYR A 611 12.49 12.17 -14.25
CA TYR A 611 11.92 10.92 -14.73
C TYR A 611 11.08 11.13 -15.98
N GLU A 612 11.41 10.43 -17.04
CA GLU A 612 10.75 10.55 -18.34
C GLU A 612 9.67 9.46 -18.53
N GLY A 613 8.55 9.83 -19.12
CA GLY A 613 7.53 8.93 -19.63
C GLY A 613 6.40 8.56 -18.68
N GLY A 614 6.41 8.97 -17.42
CA GLY A 614 5.36 8.60 -16.46
C GLY A 614 5.38 9.40 -15.18
N ASP A 615 4.81 8.83 -14.14
CA ASP A 615 4.87 9.39 -12.80
C ASP A 615 6.01 8.73 -12.01
N PRO A 616 6.94 9.50 -11.39
CA PRO A 616 8.11 8.94 -10.70
C PRO A 616 7.75 8.14 -9.43
N GLU A 617 6.58 8.40 -8.83
CA GLU A 617 6.05 7.62 -7.70
C GLU A 617 5.32 6.36 -8.18
N PHE A 618 4.82 6.37 -9.43
CA PHE A 618 3.98 5.33 -10.00
C PHE A 618 4.50 4.91 -11.38
N THR A 619 5.56 4.13 -11.39
CA THR A 619 6.27 3.73 -12.62
C THR A 619 5.60 2.63 -13.42
N PHE A 620 4.50 2.04 -12.91
CA PHE A 620 3.76 1.00 -13.60
C PHE A 620 2.95 1.57 -14.78
N THR A 621 3.17 1.03 -15.97
CA THR A 621 2.63 1.60 -17.23
C THR A 621 1.15 1.30 -17.48
N GLY A 622 0.60 0.28 -16.82
CA GLY A 622 -0.77 -0.22 -17.04
C GLY A 622 -1.88 0.54 -16.32
N TYR A 623 -1.55 1.53 -15.46
CA TYR A 623 -2.54 2.28 -14.69
C TYR A 623 -2.36 3.78 -14.79
N LEU A 624 -3.44 4.54 -14.54
CA LEU A 624 -3.37 5.99 -14.45
C LEU A 624 -2.53 6.42 -13.24
N PRO A 625 -1.66 7.43 -13.40
CA PRO A 625 -0.96 8.04 -12.27
C PRO A 625 -1.94 8.75 -11.33
N PRO A 626 -1.51 9.15 -10.11
CA PRO A 626 -2.34 9.92 -9.20
C PRO A 626 -2.92 11.16 -9.87
N LEU A 627 -4.24 11.29 -9.85
CA LEU A 627 -4.95 12.37 -10.54
C LEU A 627 -4.70 13.72 -9.84
N LYS A 628 -4.70 14.79 -10.64
CA LYS A 628 -4.82 16.15 -10.14
C LYS A 628 -6.28 16.38 -9.75
N VAL A 629 -6.53 16.71 -8.48
CA VAL A 629 -7.89 16.94 -7.97
C VAL A 629 -8.00 18.37 -7.48
N ILE A 630 -9.02 19.09 -7.93
CA ILE A 630 -9.35 20.44 -7.47
C ILE A 630 -10.76 20.40 -6.86
N THR A 631 -10.87 20.88 -5.63
CA THR A 631 -12.13 20.86 -4.88
C THR A 631 -12.45 22.24 -4.36
N ALA A 632 -13.65 22.73 -4.62
CA ALA A 632 -14.20 23.92 -3.98
C ALA A 632 -15.14 23.49 -2.84
N GLY A 633 -15.05 24.16 -1.70
CA GLY A 633 -15.84 23.85 -0.51
C GLY A 633 -16.49 25.09 0.09
N LEU A 634 -17.71 24.93 0.60
CA LEU A 634 -18.44 25.90 1.41
C LEU A 634 -18.82 25.21 2.73
N GLN A 635 -18.38 25.78 3.84
CA GLN A 635 -18.73 25.30 5.18
C GLN A 635 -19.53 26.37 5.93
N LEU A 636 -20.71 26.01 6.40
CA LEU A 636 -21.54 26.82 7.28
C LEU A 636 -21.57 26.15 8.66
N THR A 637 -21.34 26.93 9.69
CA THR A 637 -21.44 26.51 11.10
C THR A 637 -22.42 27.44 11.80
N PHE A 638 -23.43 26.85 12.46
CA PHE A 638 -24.54 27.56 13.11
C PHE A 638 -24.42 27.49 14.63
#